data_d142e22eeb45a134626afddd2508e917
#
_entry.id   d142e22eeb45a134626afddd2508e917
#
_cell.length_a   1.000
_cell.length_b   1.000
_cell.length_c   1.000
_cell.angle_alpha   90.00
_cell.angle_beta   90.00
_cell.angle_gamma   90.00
#
_symmetry.space_group_name_H-M   'P 1'
#
loop_
_entity.id
_entity.type
_entity.pdbx_description
1 polymer ?
#
loop_
_entity_poly.entity_id
_entity_poly.type
_entity_poly.pdbx_seq_one_letter_code
_entity_poly.pdbx_strand_id
1 'polypeptide(L)'
;MTGREYWAFFSYSSEDRRWAERLQAAVESYRVPPGLVGAPTATGPAPRRLRPTFRDRSDLAAGHDLRARIDEALESSAWLIVLCSPAAAASRWVDQEVRRFAAMHGRERILPVIVAARPADSYLDCFPPALRYGEETDAASAGEQPIAADLRPGRDGWRLARLKILAGMLGVGLDELARRDERRRQRALVAITAASLAGMTLAVGLATVALLARNEARTQRADAQDLIESLLGDLGKRLEAKGDLDLLDGAVSRVVRYYETQNPDALDARGLVQRARAFLTLGKIEVDRGRFDRGKRAFDEALNATATLPKREPLRDQAIFTRAQAFYQLGDIANRKGLLEEAERDFRSYQYVAASQVALNPGDQTWRSEAADADADLGVVLAAQDRPDEAIVAFGRALPVLETAARRTLDAEHQIAVAQIHAAMADALDKEGRLAQSRGERLAEAGVYPAILARDPTYRDADVDRIVNGLALAHLDLLEGDASAAASRAQAAADHAQTLWSRKRSDVDLESLCVIARARLSQAKLEMEDIAGAQAAIDQAFTHTAALRARDPSMGVWRRYADEAALSQASILRQRGDVEGAWRIDQQVLADAASMQGPAVNSTARWLTDEARLGLARDEARLGNVTRARAEIDTILVDLAPNESRLEPILLVVLRQARRGLGPSGLAYLTHVSDVPIG
;
A
#
# COMPACT_ATOMS: atom_id res chain seq x y z
N MET A 1 64.39 61.28 -26.01
CA MET A 1 63.33 60.28 -26.34
C MET A 1 62.05 60.84 -25.73
N THR A 2 61.39 61.62 -26.56
CA THR A 2 60.14 62.34 -26.24
C THR A 2 59.05 61.32 -26.01
N GLY A 3 58.29 61.52 -24.98
CA GLY A 3 57.30 60.57 -24.44
C GLY A 3 56.19 60.28 -25.44
N ARG A 4 56.23 59.05 -25.92
CA ARG A 4 55.12 58.49 -26.66
C ARG A 4 54.02 58.16 -25.70
N GLU A 5 52.83 58.71 -25.93
CA GLU A 5 51.67 58.44 -25.13
C GLU A 5 50.77 57.33 -25.76
N TYR A 6 50.64 57.32 -27.11
CA TYR A 6 49.77 56.44 -27.83
C TYR A 6 50.52 55.54 -28.84
N TRP A 7 50.06 54.27 -28.97
CA TRP A 7 50.60 53.33 -30.00
C TRP A 7 50.10 53.63 -31.39
N ALA A 8 48.88 54.15 -31.51
CA ALA A 8 48.35 54.62 -32.77
C ALA A 8 47.31 55.71 -32.57
N PHE A 9 47.22 56.62 -33.52
CA PHE A 9 46.10 57.54 -33.71
C PHE A 9 45.22 57.00 -34.81
N PHE A 10 43.87 56.95 -34.59
CA PHE A 10 42.91 56.55 -35.58
C PHE A 10 42.31 57.79 -36.21
N SER A 11 42.65 58.05 -37.50
CA SER A 11 42.07 59.12 -38.32
C SER A 11 40.94 58.57 -39.19
N TYR A 12 39.76 59.08 -39.06
CA TYR A 12 38.57 58.60 -39.77
C TYR A 12 37.51 59.65 -39.98
N SER A 13 36.61 59.43 -40.95
CA SER A 13 35.39 60.22 -41.08
C SER A 13 34.35 59.80 -40.05
N SER A 14 33.53 60.74 -39.58
CA SER A 14 32.43 60.47 -38.65
C SER A 14 31.49 59.35 -39.14
N GLU A 15 31.35 59.17 -40.45
CA GLU A 15 30.58 58.02 -41.03
C GLU A 15 31.24 56.65 -40.78
N ASP A 16 32.54 56.60 -40.59
CA ASP A 16 33.34 55.39 -40.41
C ASP A 16 33.52 55.04 -38.93
N ARG A 17 32.88 55.70 -38.00
CA ARG A 17 33.01 55.58 -36.55
C ARG A 17 32.94 54.12 -36.07
N ARG A 18 31.97 53.36 -36.57
CA ARG A 18 31.80 51.92 -36.16
C ARG A 18 33.03 51.07 -36.54
N TRP A 19 33.68 51.37 -37.67
CA TRP A 19 34.89 50.71 -38.09
C TRP A 19 36.07 51.10 -37.21
N ALA A 20 36.21 52.38 -36.87
CA ALA A 20 37.24 52.90 -35.99
C ALA A 20 37.15 52.22 -34.60
N GLU A 21 35.95 52.17 -34.00
CA GLU A 21 35.69 51.53 -32.72
C GLU A 21 36.08 50.05 -32.73
N ARG A 22 35.64 49.31 -33.75
CA ARG A 22 35.92 47.89 -33.89
C ARG A 22 37.40 47.61 -34.11
N LEU A 23 38.08 48.43 -34.90
CA LEU A 23 39.54 48.30 -35.15
C LEU A 23 40.36 48.66 -33.92
N GLN A 24 40.01 49.76 -33.21
CA GLN A 24 40.67 50.12 -31.96
C GLN A 24 40.59 49.00 -30.96
N ALA A 25 39.40 48.49 -30.70
CA ALA A 25 39.19 47.37 -29.76
C ALA A 25 40.01 46.10 -30.19
N ALA A 26 40.06 45.85 -31.51
CA ALA A 26 40.82 44.71 -32.03
C ALA A 26 42.33 44.88 -31.93
N VAL A 27 42.86 46.08 -32.08
CA VAL A 27 44.31 46.38 -31.91
C VAL A 27 44.64 46.33 -30.42
N GLU A 28 43.90 46.98 -29.55
CA GLU A 28 44.18 47.05 -28.11
C GLU A 28 44.02 45.70 -27.40
N SER A 29 43.02 44.86 -27.82
CA SER A 29 42.78 43.54 -27.25
C SER A 29 43.83 42.51 -27.74
N TYR A 30 44.56 42.81 -28.82
CA TYR A 30 45.51 41.85 -29.35
C TYR A 30 46.68 41.61 -28.39
N ARG A 31 46.91 40.36 -28.07
CA ARG A 31 48.06 39.94 -27.26
C ARG A 31 49.23 39.61 -28.19
N VAL A 32 50.23 40.45 -28.18
CA VAL A 32 51.45 40.22 -28.93
C VAL A 32 52.04 38.86 -28.54
N PRO A 33 52.41 38.00 -29.51
CA PRO A 33 53.03 36.71 -29.21
C PRO A 33 54.26 36.86 -28.31
N PRO A 34 54.45 35.96 -27.28
CA PRO A 34 55.57 36.11 -26.33
C PRO A 34 56.93 36.27 -26.96
N GLY A 35 57.18 35.57 -28.09
CA GLY A 35 58.45 35.71 -28.83
C GLY A 35 58.66 37.00 -29.58
N LEU A 36 57.67 37.91 -29.60
CA LEU A 36 57.78 39.24 -30.20
C LEU A 36 57.76 40.34 -29.14
N VAL A 37 57.33 40.05 -27.91
CA VAL A 37 57.35 41.01 -26.80
C VAL A 37 58.81 41.39 -26.48
N GLY A 38 59.07 42.72 -26.47
CA GLY A 38 60.42 43.23 -26.28
C GLY A 38 61.26 43.31 -27.52
N ALA A 39 60.84 42.76 -28.67
CA ALA A 39 61.53 42.88 -29.94
C ALA A 39 61.60 44.35 -30.37
N PRO A 40 62.67 44.80 -31.01
CA PRO A 40 62.78 46.19 -31.49
C PRO A 40 61.80 46.43 -32.64
N THR A 41 61.02 47.49 -32.53
CA THR A 41 60.14 47.99 -33.59
C THR A 41 60.61 49.37 -34.02
N ALA A 42 60.07 49.87 -35.13
CA ALA A 42 60.39 51.25 -35.59
C ALA A 42 60.09 52.33 -34.53
N THR A 43 59.37 51.96 -33.48
CA THR A 43 58.85 52.87 -32.48
C THR A 43 59.23 52.52 -31.04
N GLY A 44 60.17 51.56 -30.83
CA GLY A 44 60.64 51.07 -29.54
C GLY A 44 60.31 49.60 -29.30
N PRO A 45 60.55 49.04 -28.12
CA PRO A 45 60.28 47.63 -27.86
C PRO A 45 58.78 47.28 -27.91
N ALA A 46 58.48 46.16 -28.59
CA ALA A 46 57.10 45.68 -28.71
C ALA A 46 56.49 45.37 -27.35
N PRO A 47 55.31 45.93 -26.99
CA PRO A 47 54.66 45.67 -25.72
C PRO A 47 53.87 44.34 -25.74
N ARG A 48 53.40 43.95 -24.58
CA ARG A 48 52.43 42.79 -24.51
C ARG A 48 51.10 43.06 -25.19
N ARG A 49 50.70 44.36 -25.31
CA ARG A 49 49.49 44.84 -26.00
C ARG A 49 49.79 46.19 -26.59
N LEU A 50 49.21 46.48 -27.76
CA LEU A 50 49.36 47.75 -28.48
C LEU A 50 48.34 48.79 -27.98
N ARG A 51 48.54 49.25 -26.78
CA ARG A 51 47.66 50.23 -26.08
C ARG A 51 48.46 51.18 -25.20
N PRO A 52 47.97 52.38 -24.88
CA PRO A 52 46.72 52.92 -25.39
C PRO A 52 46.82 53.34 -26.85
N THR A 53 45.67 53.44 -27.55
CA THR A 53 45.52 54.05 -28.85
C THR A 53 44.56 55.23 -28.72
N PHE A 54 44.77 56.26 -29.58
CA PHE A 54 43.92 57.44 -29.57
C PHE A 54 42.94 57.43 -30.72
N ARG A 55 41.69 57.85 -30.48
CA ARG A 55 40.65 57.88 -31.46
C ARG A 55 39.81 59.17 -31.33
N ASP A 56 40.14 60.19 -32.03
CA ASP A 56 39.37 61.43 -32.20
C ASP A 56 38.60 61.93 -30.95
N ARG A 57 37.59 62.67 -31.10
CA ARG A 57 36.80 63.34 -30.05
C ARG A 57 36.29 62.45 -28.92
N SER A 58 36.17 61.14 -29.12
CA SER A 58 35.61 60.27 -28.11
C SER A 58 36.57 60.01 -26.94
N ASP A 59 37.88 60.21 -27.14
CA ASP A 59 38.90 59.95 -26.13
C ASP A 59 39.32 61.23 -25.37
N LEU A 60 38.70 62.37 -25.71
CA LEU A 60 38.95 63.65 -25.10
C LEU A 60 37.95 64.00 -24.01
N ALA A 61 38.45 64.47 -22.86
CA ALA A 61 37.63 65.12 -21.85
C ALA A 61 37.11 66.47 -22.33
N ALA A 62 35.90 66.86 -21.90
CA ALA A 62 35.33 68.17 -22.25
C ALA A 62 36.27 69.33 -21.83
N GLY A 63 36.68 70.21 -22.80
CA GLY A 63 37.61 71.27 -22.56
C GLY A 63 37.67 72.30 -23.74
N HIS A 64 38.31 73.44 -23.55
CA HIS A 64 38.22 74.59 -24.46
C HIS A 64 39.13 74.54 -25.69
N ASP A 65 40.13 73.66 -25.80
CA ASP A 65 41.03 73.65 -26.97
C ASP A 65 41.17 72.22 -27.58
N LEU A 66 40.12 71.88 -28.33
CA LEU A 66 40.03 70.59 -29.03
C LEU A 66 41.18 70.40 -30.04
N ARG A 67 41.61 71.51 -30.71
CA ARG A 67 42.57 71.41 -31.77
C ARG A 67 43.97 71.18 -31.26
N ALA A 68 44.36 71.85 -30.16
CA ALA A 68 45.67 71.66 -29.54
C ALA A 68 45.84 70.24 -29.04
N ARG A 69 44.80 69.66 -28.45
CA ARG A 69 44.82 68.25 -27.92
C ARG A 69 44.89 67.19 -29.02
N ILE A 70 44.19 67.41 -30.13
CA ILE A 70 44.29 66.52 -31.31
C ILE A 70 45.71 66.59 -31.86
N ASP A 71 46.29 67.80 -31.97
CA ASP A 71 47.65 68.04 -32.46
C ASP A 71 48.70 67.35 -31.50
N GLU A 72 48.53 67.45 -30.18
CA GLU A 72 49.35 66.80 -29.15
C GLU A 72 49.22 65.26 -29.22
N ALA A 73 48.00 64.72 -29.36
CA ALA A 73 47.82 63.27 -29.53
C ALA A 73 48.41 62.73 -30.84
N LEU A 74 48.33 63.52 -31.91
CA LEU A 74 48.96 63.19 -33.21
C LEU A 74 50.48 63.14 -33.08
N GLU A 75 51.09 64.16 -32.43
CA GLU A 75 52.52 64.22 -32.16
C GLU A 75 53.01 63.11 -31.26
N SER A 76 52.23 62.76 -30.20
CA SER A 76 52.62 61.72 -29.24
C SER A 76 52.25 60.32 -29.69
N SER A 77 51.67 60.11 -30.87
CA SER A 77 51.30 58.80 -31.44
C SER A 77 52.44 58.20 -32.27
N ALA A 78 52.62 56.89 -32.12
CA ALA A 78 53.65 56.13 -32.84
C ALA A 78 53.30 55.85 -34.28
N TRP A 79 52.03 55.56 -34.52
CA TRP A 79 51.48 55.17 -35.81
C TRP A 79 50.20 55.96 -36.08
N LEU A 80 49.93 56.24 -37.34
CA LEU A 80 48.62 56.75 -37.80
C LEU A 80 47.90 55.67 -38.54
N ILE A 81 46.76 55.25 -38.05
CA ILE A 81 45.85 54.34 -38.75
C ILE A 81 44.76 55.17 -39.40
N VAL A 82 44.77 55.20 -40.72
CA VAL A 82 43.80 56.01 -41.50
C VAL A 82 42.72 55.08 -42.07
N LEU A 83 41.48 55.30 -41.67
CA LEU A 83 40.37 54.60 -42.29
C LEU A 83 40.02 55.29 -43.61
N CYS A 84 40.19 54.55 -44.69
CA CYS A 84 39.99 55.03 -46.05
C CYS A 84 38.57 54.64 -46.53
N SER A 85 37.80 55.66 -46.86
CA SER A 85 36.43 55.55 -47.38
C SER A 85 36.16 56.77 -48.27
N PRO A 86 35.11 56.79 -49.11
CA PRO A 86 34.70 57.99 -49.84
C PRO A 86 34.45 59.20 -48.95
N ALA A 87 33.93 58.94 -47.72
CA ALA A 87 33.70 59.98 -46.73
C ALA A 87 35.01 60.49 -46.13
N ALA A 88 35.98 59.66 -45.88
CA ALA A 88 37.33 60.03 -45.41
C ALA A 88 38.11 60.75 -46.49
N ALA A 89 38.00 60.37 -47.76
CA ALA A 89 38.64 61.04 -48.92
C ALA A 89 38.15 62.44 -49.11
N ALA A 90 36.88 62.77 -48.79
CA ALA A 90 36.27 64.08 -48.85
C ALA A 90 36.50 64.95 -47.62
N SER A 91 37.03 64.36 -46.54
CA SER A 91 37.22 65.03 -45.26
C SER A 91 38.50 65.88 -45.24
N ARG A 92 38.34 67.18 -45.13
CA ARG A 92 39.46 68.09 -44.93
C ARG A 92 40.26 67.85 -43.65
N TRP A 93 39.58 67.32 -42.62
CA TRP A 93 40.20 67.04 -41.35
C TRP A 93 41.11 65.82 -41.44
N VAL A 94 40.62 64.71 -42.00
CA VAL A 94 41.47 63.54 -42.24
C VAL A 94 42.68 63.85 -43.10
N ASP A 95 42.50 64.64 -44.15
CA ASP A 95 43.64 65.07 -45.03
C ASP A 95 44.66 65.86 -44.25
N GLN A 96 44.23 66.82 -43.40
CA GLN A 96 45.10 67.61 -42.55
C GLN A 96 45.86 66.75 -41.50
N GLU A 97 45.20 65.82 -40.86
CA GLU A 97 45.82 64.89 -39.89
C GLU A 97 46.92 64.08 -40.58
N VAL A 98 46.62 63.52 -41.75
CA VAL A 98 47.59 62.78 -42.56
C VAL A 98 48.79 63.63 -42.93
N ARG A 99 48.60 64.83 -43.43
CA ARG A 99 49.71 65.73 -43.80
C ARG A 99 50.58 66.15 -42.62
N ARG A 100 49.94 66.45 -41.51
CA ARG A 100 50.65 66.80 -40.27
C ARG A 100 51.46 65.60 -39.73
N PHE A 101 50.82 64.46 -39.63
CA PHE A 101 51.52 63.22 -39.15
C PHE A 101 52.68 62.86 -40.07
N ALA A 102 52.46 62.94 -41.39
CA ALA A 102 53.53 62.64 -42.34
C ALA A 102 54.72 63.64 -42.24
N ALA A 103 54.46 64.89 -41.96
CA ALA A 103 55.49 65.94 -41.78
C ALA A 103 56.30 65.70 -40.46
N MET A 104 55.67 65.19 -39.40
CA MET A 104 56.31 64.94 -38.08
C MET A 104 57.00 63.64 -38.01
N HIS A 105 56.40 62.54 -38.52
CA HIS A 105 56.79 61.17 -38.26
C HIS A 105 57.20 60.37 -39.48
N GLY A 106 57.05 60.93 -40.69
CA GLY A 106 57.24 60.24 -41.94
C GLY A 106 56.01 59.45 -42.43
N ARG A 107 55.99 59.20 -43.74
CA ARG A 107 54.87 58.48 -44.37
C ARG A 107 54.88 57.01 -44.08
N GLU A 108 56.03 56.43 -43.78
CA GLU A 108 56.24 55.03 -43.47
C GLU A 108 55.54 54.56 -42.18
N ARG A 109 55.09 55.50 -41.35
CA ARG A 109 54.36 55.25 -40.12
C ARG A 109 52.84 55.41 -40.26
N ILE A 110 52.36 55.52 -41.48
CA ILE A 110 50.91 55.65 -41.79
C ILE A 110 50.41 54.28 -42.29
N LEU A 111 49.40 53.76 -41.65
CA LEU A 111 48.76 52.48 -41.97
C LEU A 111 47.37 52.73 -42.53
N PRO A 112 47.22 52.78 -43.86
CA PRO A 112 45.88 52.94 -44.46
C PRO A 112 45.07 51.64 -44.35
N VAL A 113 43.76 51.81 -44.05
CA VAL A 113 42.82 50.72 -43.93
C VAL A 113 41.55 51.04 -44.72
N ILE A 114 41.28 50.30 -45.76
CA ILE A 114 40.11 50.52 -46.61
C ILE A 114 38.91 49.86 -45.95
N VAL A 115 37.90 50.65 -45.58
CA VAL A 115 36.67 50.22 -44.97
C VAL A 115 35.47 50.24 -45.92
N ALA A 116 35.54 51.19 -46.92
CA ALA A 116 34.55 51.29 -47.97
C ALA A 116 35.15 51.93 -49.22
N ALA A 117 34.63 51.57 -50.40
CA ALA A 117 34.90 52.27 -51.68
C ALA A 117 33.65 52.14 -52.54
N ARG A 118 33.44 53.11 -53.49
CA ARG A 118 32.33 53.01 -54.43
C ARG A 118 32.62 51.94 -55.49
N PRO A 119 31.62 51.18 -55.94
CA PRO A 119 31.86 50.08 -56.89
C PRO A 119 32.41 50.50 -58.26
N ALA A 120 32.21 51.68 -58.66
CA ALA A 120 32.60 52.18 -59.96
C ALA A 120 33.85 53.08 -59.94
N ASP A 121 34.39 53.35 -58.71
CA ASP A 121 35.50 54.31 -58.57
C ASP A 121 36.84 53.59 -58.58
N SER A 122 37.91 54.30 -58.92
CA SER A 122 39.28 53.85 -58.80
C SER A 122 39.56 53.49 -57.35
N TYR A 123 40.35 52.49 -57.13
CA TYR A 123 40.85 52.09 -55.80
C TYR A 123 41.41 53.27 -54.99
N LEU A 124 41.96 54.24 -55.68
CA LEU A 124 42.56 55.44 -55.09
C LEU A 124 41.53 56.45 -54.58
N ASP A 125 40.27 56.37 -55.04
CA ASP A 125 39.24 57.36 -54.69
C ASP A 125 38.76 57.35 -53.26
N CYS A 126 39.04 56.26 -52.53
CA CYS A 126 38.80 56.14 -51.09
C CYS A 126 39.93 56.70 -50.21
N PHE A 127 41.07 57.02 -50.77
CA PHE A 127 42.19 57.59 -50.01
C PHE A 127 42.12 59.12 -49.91
N PRO A 128 42.36 59.66 -48.73
CA PRO A 128 42.53 61.17 -48.60
C PRO A 128 43.62 61.63 -49.54
N PRO A 129 43.46 62.89 -50.09
CA PRO A 129 44.43 63.42 -51.01
C PRO A 129 45.90 63.38 -50.56
N ALA A 130 46.13 63.57 -49.27
CA ALA A 130 47.46 63.46 -48.64
C ALA A 130 48.12 62.07 -48.72
N LEU A 131 47.36 61.02 -48.97
CA LEU A 131 47.83 59.65 -49.13
C LEU A 131 47.99 59.25 -50.62
N ARG A 132 47.57 60.02 -51.52
CA ARG A 132 47.73 59.79 -52.97
C ARG A 132 49.15 60.14 -53.37
N TYR A 133 49.88 59.22 -53.94
CA TYR A 133 51.23 59.45 -54.44
C TYR A 133 51.12 59.97 -55.89
N GLY A 134 51.60 61.18 -56.21
CA GLY A 134 51.76 61.60 -57.63
C GLY A 134 51.22 62.95 -58.06
N GLU A 135 50.92 63.95 -57.15
CA GLU A 135 50.78 65.35 -57.56
C GLU A 135 51.84 66.17 -56.85
N GLU A 136 52.83 66.51 -57.60
CA GLU A 136 53.94 67.50 -57.54
C GLU A 136 55.33 66.85 -57.30
N THR A 137 56.13 67.01 -58.36
CA THR A 137 57.60 66.99 -58.43
C THR A 137 58.32 65.66 -57.99
N ASP A 138 58.17 64.65 -58.83
CA ASP A 138 59.29 63.81 -59.30
C ASP A 138 58.78 62.63 -60.15
N ALA A 139 59.19 62.64 -61.43
CA ALA A 139 58.72 61.61 -62.38
C ALA A 139 59.28 60.20 -62.10
N ALA A 140 59.95 59.99 -60.97
CA ALA A 140 60.47 58.66 -60.50
C ALA A 140 59.52 57.96 -59.49
N SER A 141 58.54 58.64 -58.94
CA SER A 141 57.60 58.08 -57.92
C SER A 141 56.18 57.88 -58.45
N ALA A 142 55.99 58.04 -59.75
CA ALA A 142 54.67 57.87 -60.37
C ALA A 142 54.37 56.38 -60.48
N GLY A 143 53.71 55.78 -59.45
CA GLY A 143 53.23 54.43 -59.54
C GLY A 143 53.20 53.60 -58.25
N GLU A 144 53.74 54.08 -57.15
CA GLU A 144 53.65 53.31 -55.87
C GLU A 144 52.30 53.54 -55.18
N GLN A 145 51.51 52.53 -55.20
CA GLN A 145 50.25 52.56 -54.49
C GLN A 145 50.45 52.23 -52.97
N PRO A 146 49.80 52.97 -52.09
CA PRO A 146 49.94 52.64 -50.68
C PRO A 146 49.41 51.21 -50.37
N ILE A 147 50.25 50.40 -49.70
CA ILE A 147 49.84 49.08 -49.22
C ILE A 147 48.86 49.26 -48.07
N ALA A 148 47.58 48.97 -48.32
CA ALA A 148 46.50 49.14 -47.37
C ALA A 148 45.96 47.79 -46.88
N ALA A 149 45.50 47.74 -45.67
CA ALA A 149 44.63 46.65 -45.21
C ALA A 149 43.23 46.84 -45.73
N ASP A 150 42.64 45.84 -46.39
CA ASP A 150 41.34 45.99 -47.08
C ASP A 150 40.26 45.18 -46.42
N LEU A 151 39.36 45.88 -45.69
CA LEU A 151 38.23 45.27 -44.95
C LEU A 151 36.98 45.03 -45.79
N ARG A 152 37.01 45.37 -47.07
CA ARG A 152 35.85 45.16 -47.95
C ARG A 152 35.57 43.67 -48.17
N PRO A 153 34.28 43.32 -48.42
CA PRO A 153 33.91 41.91 -48.73
C PRO A 153 34.72 41.34 -49.93
N GLY A 154 35.21 40.13 -49.80
CA GLY A 154 36.00 39.48 -50.87
C GLY A 154 37.45 39.92 -50.97
N ARG A 155 37.94 40.78 -50.09
CA ARG A 155 39.37 41.18 -49.98
C ARG A 155 40.05 40.52 -48.79
N ASP A 156 40.85 41.27 -48.02
CA ASP A 156 41.62 40.69 -46.90
C ASP A 156 40.72 40.02 -45.84
N GLY A 157 39.52 40.51 -45.67
CA GLY A 157 38.64 40.14 -44.57
C GLY A 157 39.16 40.61 -43.21
N TRP A 158 38.33 40.50 -42.17
CA TRP A 158 38.63 41.03 -40.84
C TRP A 158 39.93 40.52 -40.22
N ARG A 159 40.20 39.22 -40.35
CA ARG A 159 41.37 38.59 -39.74
C ARG A 159 42.67 39.06 -40.38
N LEU A 160 42.76 38.98 -41.71
CA LEU A 160 44.00 39.30 -42.44
C LEU A 160 44.27 40.79 -42.39
N ALA A 161 43.24 41.66 -42.56
CA ALA A 161 43.37 43.10 -42.45
C ALA A 161 43.88 43.52 -41.06
N ARG A 162 43.35 42.92 -39.99
CA ARG A 162 43.87 43.14 -38.64
C ARG A 162 45.31 42.72 -38.49
N LEU A 163 45.71 41.54 -39.00
CA LEU A 163 47.08 41.08 -38.94
C LEU A 163 48.02 41.98 -39.78
N LYS A 164 47.57 42.55 -40.90
CA LYS A 164 48.38 43.52 -41.70
C LYS A 164 48.68 44.78 -40.89
N ILE A 165 47.64 45.32 -40.19
CA ILE A 165 47.83 46.49 -39.32
C ILE A 165 48.82 46.17 -38.20
N LEU A 166 48.60 45.05 -37.52
CA LEU A 166 49.44 44.61 -36.40
C LEU A 166 50.88 44.31 -36.87
N ALA A 167 51.05 43.69 -38.04
CA ALA A 167 52.34 43.41 -38.62
C ALA A 167 53.11 44.72 -38.96
N GLY A 168 52.40 45.71 -39.53
CA GLY A 168 52.95 47.05 -39.77
C GLY A 168 53.42 47.72 -38.48
N MET A 169 52.56 47.70 -37.44
CA MET A 169 52.89 48.33 -36.15
C MET A 169 54.08 47.65 -35.44
N LEU A 170 54.20 46.32 -35.57
CA LEU A 170 55.24 45.53 -34.92
C LEU A 170 56.51 45.44 -35.75
N GLY A 171 56.49 45.84 -37.02
CA GLY A 171 57.66 45.70 -37.93
C GLY A 171 58.01 44.28 -38.29
N VAL A 172 57.03 43.37 -38.31
CA VAL A 172 57.21 41.93 -38.60
C VAL A 172 56.53 41.55 -39.90
N GLY A 173 57.04 40.49 -40.55
CA GLY A 173 56.39 39.96 -41.74
C GLY A 173 54.97 39.46 -41.46
N LEU A 174 54.01 39.79 -42.35
CA LEU A 174 52.63 39.36 -42.24
C LEU A 174 52.50 37.84 -42.11
N ASP A 175 53.26 37.08 -42.90
CA ASP A 175 53.27 35.62 -42.93
C ASP A 175 53.75 35.02 -41.59
N GLU A 176 54.71 35.65 -40.95
CA GLU A 176 55.22 35.20 -39.66
C GLU A 176 54.18 35.37 -38.57
N LEU A 177 53.50 36.54 -38.57
CA LEU A 177 52.44 36.82 -37.61
C LEU A 177 51.24 35.91 -37.83
N ALA A 178 50.86 35.69 -39.10
CA ALA A 178 49.74 34.83 -39.47
C ALA A 178 49.96 33.39 -39.09
N ARG A 179 51.20 32.82 -39.32
CA ARG A 179 51.55 31.44 -38.91
C ARG A 179 51.57 31.27 -37.40
N ARG A 180 51.99 32.27 -36.64
CA ARG A 180 51.98 32.24 -35.17
C ARG A 180 50.55 32.29 -34.61
N ASP A 181 49.68 33.11 -35.18
CA ASP A 181 48.26 33.19 -34.81
C ASP A 181 47.53 31.86 -35.12
N GLU A 182 47.81 31.24 -36.27
CA GLU A 182 47.23 29.96 -36.66
C GLU A 182 47.63 28.82 -35.73
N ARG A 183 48.95 28.68 -35.42
CA ARG A 183 49.44 27.67 -34.47
C ARG A 183 48.86 27.82 -33.09
N ARG A 184 48.63 29.05 -32.63
CA ARG A 184 47.99 29.33 -31.34
C ARG A 184 46.53 28.85 -31.32
N ARG A 185 45.78 29.10 -32.41
CA ARG A 185 44.43 28.66 -32.58
C ARG A 185 44.30 27.14 -32.65
N GLN A 186 45.17 26.49 -33.41
CA GLN A 186 45.19 25.03 -33.50
C GLN A 186 45.45 24.38 -32.14
N ARG A 187 46.44 24.89 -31.37
CA ARG A 187 46.72 24.37 -30.02
C ARG A 187 45.50 24.53 -29.07
N ALA A 188 44.78 25.63 -29.15
CA ALA A 188 43.58 25.86 -28.34
C ALA A 188 42.47 24.87 -28.72
N LEU A 189 42.26 24.61 -30.01
CA LEU A 189 41.28 23.63 -30.48
C LEU A 189 41.63 22.20 -30.03
N VAL A 190 42.89 21.81 -30.19
CA VAL A 190 43.37 20.48 -29.74
C VAL A 190 43.18 20.31 -28.22
N ALA A 191 43.47 21.34 -27.45
CA ALA A 191 43.28 21.27 -25.99
C ALA A 191 41.81 21.13 -25.61
N ILE A 192 40.89 21.84 -26.29
CA ILE A 192 39.46 21.72 -26.07
C ILE A 192 38.93 20.32 -26.43
N THR A 193 39.34 19.79 -27.61
CA THR A 193 38.92 18.45 -28.03
C THR A 193 39.46 17.36 -27.12
N ALA A 194 40.73 17.46 -26.67
CA ALA A 194 41.30 16.54 -25.73
C ALA A 194 40.58 16.55 -24.37
N ALA A 195 40.24 17.74 -23.85
CA ALA A 195 39.49 17.90 -22.62
C ALA A 195 38.06 17.33 -22.75
N SER A 196 37.38 17.56 -23.89
CA SER A 196 36.06 17.01 -24.17
C SER A 196 36.07 15.49 -24.27
N LEU A 197 37.09 14.91 -24.93
CA LEU A 197 37.24 13.44 -25.01
C LEU A 197 37.50 12.83 -23.62
N ALA A 198 38.36 13.44 -22.83
CA ALA A 198 38.63 12.98 -21.46
C ALA A 198 37.38 13.07 -20.57
N GLY A 199 36.60 14.14 -20.70
CA GLY A 199 35.30 14.27 -20.01
C GLY A 199 34.29 13.22 -20.44
N MET A 200 34.21 12.91 -21.73
CA MET A 200 33.31 11.91 -22.26
C MET A 200 33.73 10.48 -21.84
N THR A 201 35.01 10.15 -21.87
CA THR A 201 35.47 8.83 -21.38
C THR A 201 35.23 8.64 -19.91
N LEU A 202 35.41 9.67 -19.09
CA LEU A 202 35.06 9.65 -17.65
C LEU A 202 33.57 9.46 -17.43
N ALA A 203 32.76 10.19 -18.16
CA ALA A 203 31.28 10.07 -18.05
C ALA A 203 30.79 8.67 -18.46
N VAL A 204 31.34 8.11 -19.57
CA VAL A 204 31.02 6.74 -19.99
C VAL A 204 31.48 5.72 -18.94
N GLY A 205 32.70 5.90 -18.40
CA GLY A 205 33.19 5.05 -17.32
C GLY A 205 32.33 5.05 -16.08
N LEU A 206 31.92 6.23 -15.62
CA LEU A 206 31.00 6.36 -14.47
C LEU A 206 29.61 5.77 -14.77
N ALA A 207 29.10 5.97 -15.98
CA ALA A 207 27.82 5.40 -16.39
C ALA A 207 27.88 3.86 -16.44
N THR A 208 28.97 3.28 -16.97
CA THR A 208 29.13 1.82 -16.98
C THR A 208 29.26 1.23 -15.59
N VAL A 209 30.03 1.84 -14.69
CA VAL A 209 30.13 1.41 -13.28
C VAL A 209 28.77 1.50 -12.60
N ALA A 210 28.02 2.57 -12.80
CA ALA A 210 26.67 2.73 -12.23
C ALA A 210 25.69 1.68 -12.77
N LEU A 211 25.76 1.37 -14.07
CA LEU A 211 24.93 0.32 -14.68
C LEU A 211 25.28 -1.08 -14.18
N LEU A 212 26.57 -1.38 -14.03
CA LEU A 212 27.03 -2.66 -13.49
C LEU A 212 26.59 -2.82 -12.02
N ALA A 213 26.81 -1.82 -11.19
CA ALA A 213 26.37 -1.83 -9.79
C ALA A 213 24.83 -1.96 -9.66
N ARG A 214 24.09 -1.28 -10.56
CA ARG A 214 22.63 -1.40 -10.60
C ARG A 214 22.18 -2.80 -11.02
N ASN A 215 22.84 -3.42 -11.99
CA ASN A 215 22.51 -4.77 -12.44
C ASN A 215 22.85 -5.80 -11.35
N GLU A 216 24.00 -5.66 -10.70
CA GLU A 216 24.37 -6.54 -9.58
C GLU A 216 23.38 -6.43 -8.42
N ALA A 217 22.97 -5.20 -8.04
CA ALA A 217 21.93 -5.00 -7.03
C ALA A 217 20.57 -5.58 -7.43
N ARG A 218 20.24 -5.59 -8.74
CA ARG A 218 19.00 -6.22 -9.24
C ARG A 218 19.08 -7.74 -9.18
N THR A 219 20.20 -8.35 -9.58
CA THR A 219 20.37 -9.81 -9.49
C THR A 219 20.32 -10.27 -8.04
N GLN A 220 21.04 -9.61 -7.13
CA GLN A 220 20.99 -9.94 -5.70
C GLN A 220 19.58 -9.81 -5.11
N ARG A 221 18.80 -8.81 -5.54
CA ARG A 221 17.39 -8.68 -5.14
C ARG A 221 16.54 -9.82 -5.71
N ALA A 222 16.73 -10.18 -6.98
CA ALA A 222 16.00 -11.28 -7.60
C ALA A 222 16.29 -12.61 -6.91
N ASP A 223 17.56 -12.90 -6.62
CA ASP A 223 17.99 -14.12 -5.93
C ASP A 223 17.40 -14.18 -4.51
N ALA A 224 17.38 -13.04 -3.78
CA ALA A 224 16.75 -12.93 -2.48
C ALA A 224 15.23 -13.17 -2.58
N GLN A 225 14.57 -12.59 -3.59
CA GLN A 225 13.14 -12.77 -3.83
C GLN A 225 12.80 -14.23 -4.18
N ASP A 226 13.62 -14.92 -4.96
CA ASP A 226 13.43 -16.33 -5.30
C ASP A 226 13.58 -17.23 -4.06
N LEU A 227 14.56 -16.94 -3.20
CA LEU A 227 14.72 -17.62 -1.93
C LEU A 227 13.51 -17.41 -0.99
N ILE A 228 13.04 -16.16 -0.89
CA ILE A 228 11.85 -15.82 -0.11
C ILE A 228 10.62 -16.55 -0.64
N GLU A 229 10.45 -16.64 -1.95
CA GLU A 229 9.33 -17.35 -2.56
C GLU A 229 9.36 -18.85 -2.25
N SER A 230 10.54 -19.45 -2.29
CA SER A 230 10.73 -20.84 -1.88
C SER A 230 10.42 -21.06 -0.40
N LEU A 231 10.82 -20.13 0.48
CA LEU A 231 10.56 -20.20 1.92
C LEU A 231 9.07 -20.03 2.27
N LEU A 232 8.39 -19.07 1.62
CA LEU A 232 6.97 -18.79 1.87
C LEU A 232 6.02 -19.71 1.07
N GLY A 233 6.54 -20.36 0.04
CA GLY A 233 5.82 -21.31 -0.81
C GLY A 233 5.83 -22.73 -0.29
N ASP A 234 6.49 -23.63 -1.03
CA ASP A 234 6.45 -25.08 -0.76
C ASP A 234 7.03 -25.48 0.59
N LEU A 235 8.13 -24.84 1.01
CA LEU A 235 8.73 -25.13 2.30
C LEU A 235 7.84 -24.67 3.45
N GLY A 236 7.26 -23.48 3.35
CA GLY A 236 6.31 -22.93 4.32
C GLY A 236 5.12 -23.87 4.52
N LYS A 237 4.46 -24.28 3.43
CA LYS A 237 3.33 -25.22 3.47
C LYS A 237 3.69 -26.58 4.11
N ARG A 238 4.90 -27.09 3.84
CA ARG A 238 5.37 -28.36 4.43
C ARG A 238 5.65 -28.25 5.93
N LEU A 239 6.14 -27.11 6.39
CA LEU A 239 6.39 -26.84 7.81
C LEU A 239 5.07 -26.66 8.57
N GLU A 240 4.13 -25.91 7.98
CA GLU A 240 2.78 -25.71 8.50
C GLU A 240 2.05 -27.08 8.64
N ALA A 241 2.07 -27.91 7.60
CA ALA A 241 1.46 -29.25 7.60
C ALA A 241 2.10 -30.19 8.63
N LYS A 242 3.36 -29.97 9.03
CA LYS A 242 4.04 -30.77 10.09
C LYS A 242 3.87 -30.18 11.49
N GLY A 243 3.24 -29.01 11.62
CA GLY A 243 3.09 -28.34 12.90
C GLY A 243 4.39 -27.74 13.46
N ASP A 244 5.43 -27.56 12.62
CA ASP A 244 6.73 -27.05 13.06
C ASP A 244 6.75 -25.51 13.01
N LEU A 245 5.88 -24.92 13.86
CA LEU A 245 5.64 -23.48 13.90
C LEU A 245 6.89 -22.67 14.29
N ASP A 246 7.80 -23.22 15.08
CA ASP A 246 9.00 -22.51 15.53
C ASP A 246 10.03 -22.32 14.39
N LEU A 247 10.21 -23.34 13.54
CA LEU A 247 11.06 -23.23 12.36
C LEU A 247 10.45 -22.26 11.34
N LEU A 248 9.14 -22.35 11.13
CA LEU A 248 8.41 -21.44 10.22
C LEU A 248 8.51 -20.00 10.72
N ASP A 249 8.29 -19.75 12.01
CA ASP A 249 8.42 -18.42 12.62
C ASP A 249 9.84 -17.84 12.45
N GLY A 250 10.86 -18.65 12.69
CA GLY A 250 12.24 -18.24 12.52
C GLY A 250 12.57 -17.81 11.08
N ALA A 251 12.03 -18.50 10.08
CA ALA A 251 12.18 -18.17 8.67
C ALA A 251 11.39 -16.91 8.29
N VAL A 252 10.09 -16.87 8.64
CA VAL A 252 9.18 -15.75 8.33
C VAL A 252 9.63 -14.46 9.01
N SER A 253 10.06 -14.52 10.28
CA SER A 253 10.58 -13.35 11.00
C SER A 253 11.82 -12.73 10.34
N ARG A 254 12.67 -13.53 9.68
CA ARG A 254 13.81 -13.00 8.91
C ARG A 254 13.35 -12.32 7.63
N VAL A 255 12.38 -12.90 6.94
CA VAL A 255 11.78 -12.32 5.73
C VAL A 255 11.06 -11.01 6.04
N VAL A 256 10.27 -10.97 7.11
CA VAL A 256 9.58 -9.75 7.56
C VAL A 256 10.59 -8.66 7.90
N ARG A 257 11.63 -8.97 8.66
CA ARG A 257 12.71 -8.02 8.99
C ARG A 257 13.42 -7.48 7.77
N TYR A 258 13.65 -8.30 6.75
CA TYR A 258 14.17 -7.85 5.47
C TYR A 258 13.26 -6.79 4.83
N TYR A 259 11.94 -7.02 4.80
CA TYR A 259 10.98 -6.08 4.22
C TYR A 259 10.72 -4.85 5.07
N GLU A 260 10.84 -4.94 6.40
CA GLU A 260 10.75 -3.78 7.30
C GLU A 260 11.88 -2.77 7.09
N THR A 261 13.07 -3.24 6.68
CA THR A 261 14.21 -2.37 6.37
C THR A 261 14.14 -1.76 4.98
N GLN A 262 13.24 -2.21 4.11
CA GLN A 262 13.06 -1.67 2.76
C GLN A 262 12.05 -0.54 2.74
N ASN A 263 12.32 0.52 1.95
CA ASN A 263 11.30 1.51 1.68
C ASN A 263 10.20 0.88 0.80
N PRO A 264 8.92 0.85 1.24
CA PRO A 264 7.83 0.29 0.45
C PRO A 264 7.69 0.91 -0.95
N ASP A 265 7.92 2.22 -1.07
CA ASP A 265 7.83 2.95 -2.35
C ASP A 265 8.95 2.57 -3.34
N ALA A 266 10.02 1.95 -2.87
CA ALA A 266 11.13 1.48 -3.69
C ALA A 266 11.01 0.00 -4.09
N LEU A 267 9.98 -0.70 -3.59
CA LEU A 267 9.70 -2.08 -3.96
C LEU A 267 8.98 -2.13 -5.31
N ASP A 268 9.36 -3.10 -6.13
CA ASP A 268 8.59 -3.47 -7.31
C ASP A 268 7.33 -4.27 -6.93
N ALA A 269 6.48 -4.55 -7.90
CA ALA A 269 5.24 -5.29 -7.68
C ALA A 269 5.50 -6.67 -7.03
N ARG A 270 6.55 -7.37 -7.43
CA ARG A 270 6.94 -8.67 -6.87
C ARG A 270 7.33 -8.52 -5.39
N GLY A 271 8.14 -7.53 -5.07
CA GLY A 271 8.54 -7.24 -3.69
C GLY A 271 7.35 -6.89 -2.80
N LEU A 272 6.38 -6.12 -3.30
CA LEU A 272 5.15 -5.77 -2.57
C LEU A 272 4.29 -7.00 -2.29
N VAL A 273 4.09 -7.88 -3.29
CA VAL A 273 3.32 -9.12 -3.11
C VAL A 273 4.00 -10.07 -2.13
N GLN A 274 5.31 -10.23 -2.22
CA GLN A 274 6.07 -11.07 -1.29
C GLN A 274 6.08 -10.50 0.13
N ARG A 275 6.20 -9.18 0.28
CA ARG A 275 6.02 -8.49 1.57
C ARG A 275 4.65 -8.80 2.16
N ALA A 276 3.58 -8.66 1.38
CA ALA A 276 2.22 -8.94 1.83
C ALA A 276 2.06 -10.40 2.29
N ARG A 277 2.58 -11.35 1.52
CA ARG A 277 2.55 -12.78 1.87
C ARG A 277 3.34 -13.09 3.15
N ALA A 278 4.50 -12.46 3.33
CA ALA A 278 5.30 -12.63 4.55
C ALA A 278 4.55 -12.13 5.79
N PHE A 279 3.92 -10.95 5.70
CA PHE A 279 3.11 -10.42 6.79
C PHE A 279 1.84 -11.25 7.02
N LEU A 280 1.19 -11.76 5.97
CA LEU A 280 0.05 -12.68 6.11
C LEU A 280 0.46 -13.95 6.88
N THR A 281 1.59 -14.56 6.52
CA THR A 281 2.09 -15.77 7.21
C THR A 281 2.50 -15.45 8.64
N LEU A 282 3.19 -14.34 8.90
CA LEU A 282 3.51 -13.89 10.26
C LEU A 282 2.23 -13.72 11.08
N GLY A 283 1.21 -13.08 10.51
CA GLY A 283 -0.07 -12.85 11.15
C GLY A 283 -0.74 -14.16 11.58
N LYS A 284 -0.75 -15.18 10.72
CA LYS A 284 -1.26 -16.52 11.04
C LYS A 284 -0.51 -17.13 12.23
N ILE A 285 0.84 -17.14 12.19
CA ILE A 285 1.67 -17.66 13.29
C ILE A 285 1.37 -16.92 14.61
N GLU A 286 1.20 -15.63 14.58
CA GLU A 286 0.87 -14.84 15.78
C GLU A 286 -0.52 -15.19 16.33
N VAL A 287 -1.51 -15.43 15.44
CA VAL A 287 -2.86 -15.88 15.82
C VAL A 287 -2.82 -17.28 16.42
N ASP A 288 -2.11 -18.22 15.83
CA ASP A 288 -1.96 -19.59 16.33
C ASP A 288 -1.32 -19.63 17.73
N ARG A 289 -0.48 -18.65 18.04
CA ARG A 289 0.10 -18.43 19.36
C ARG A 289 -0.78 -17.60 20.31
N GLY A 290 -2.01 -17.29 19.92
CA GLY A 290 -2.94 -16.48 20.71
C GLY A 290 -2.61 -14.98 20.80
N ARG A 291 -1.65 -14.50 20.01
CA ARG A 291 -1.21 -13.09 20.02
C ARG A 291 -1.99 -12.24 18.99
N PHE A 292 -3.31 -12.18 19.17
CA PHE A 292 -4.25 -11.59 18.20
C PHE A 292 -3.91 -10.15 17.77
N ASP A 293 -3.44 -9.30 18.70
CA ASP A 293 -3.10 -7.91 18.36
C ASP A 293 -1.86 -7.78 17.46
N ARG A 294 -0.93 -8.73 17.57
CA ARG A 294 0.23 -8.80 16.66
C ARG A 294 -0.21 -9.35 15.31
N GLY A 295 -1.05 -10.38 15.31
CA GLY A 295 -1.65 -10.93 14.10
C GLY A 295 -2.40 -9.84 13.31
N LYS A 296 -3.28 -9.08 13.97
CA LYS A 296 -4.02 -7.96 13.35
C LYS A 296 -3.08 -6.97 12.69
N ARG A 297 -2.03 -6.50 13.37
CA ARG A 297 -1.06 -5.56 12.78
C ARG A 297 -0.36 -6.14 11.55
N ALA A 298 -0.01 -7.42 11.58
CA ALA A 298 0.61 -8.07 10.44
C ALA A 298 -0.35 -8.16 9.24
N PHE A 299 -1.63 -8.46 9.46
CA PHE A 299 -2.63 -8.47 8.38
C PHE A 299 -2.90 -7.08 7.82
N ASP A 300 -2.93 -6.04 8.65
CA ASP A 300 -3.04 -4.64 8.21
C ASP A 300 -1.83 -4.26 7.32
N GLU A 301 -0.61 -4.68 7.67
CA GLU A 301 0.57 -4.49 6.83
C GLU A 301 0.49 -5.25 5.49
N ALA A 302 -0.08 -6.46 5.48
CA ALA A 302 -0.32 -7.21 4.25
C ALA A 302 -1.31 -6.48 3.32
N LEU A 303 -2.37 -5.91 3.87
CA LEU A 303 -3.33 -5.09 3.12
C LEU A 303 -2.68 -3.83 2.56
N ASN A 304 -1.89 -3.11 3.37
CA ASN A 304 -1.18 -1.90 2.98
C ASN A 304 -0.19 -2.17 1.83
N ALA A 305 0.57 -3.25 1.92
CA ALA A 305 1.55 -3.61 0.91
C ALA A 305 0.93 -3.87 -0.49
N THR A 306 -0.32 -4.30 -0.54
CA THR A 306 -1.04 -4.59 -1.80
C THR A 306 -1.92 -3.45 -2.29
N ALA A 307 -2.09 -2.38 -1.51
CA ALA A 307 -3.03 -1.29 -1.82
C ALA A 307 -2.65 -0.49 -3.08
N THR A 308 -1.35 -0.34 -3.34
CA THR A 308 -0.80 0.54 -4.39
C THR A 308 -0.51 -0.18 -5.70
N LEU A 309 -0.78 -1.48 -5.81
CA LEU A 309 -0.46 -2.26 -7.01
C LEU A 309 -1.27 -1.81 -8.24
N PRO A 310 -0.63 -1.60 -9.40
CA PRO A 310 -1.30 -1.20 -10.63
C PRO A 310 -2.33 -2.23 -11.11
N LYS A 311 -3.43 -1.77 -11.74
CA LYS A 311 -4.51 -2.65 -12.23
C LYS A 311 -4.08 -3.67 -13.30
N ARG A 312 -2.97 -3.43 -14.01
CA ARG A 312 -2.45 -4.28 -15.11
C ARG A 312 -1.20 -5.07 -14.72
N GLU A 313 -0.93 -5.21 -13.43
CA GLU A 313 0.23 -5.94 -12.95
C GLU A 313 0.02 -7.45 -13.09
N PRO A 314 0.98 -8.24 -13.64
CA PRO A 314 0.87 -9.69 -13.75
C PRO A 314 0.68 -10.43 -12.43
N LEU A 315 1.19 -9.88 -11.32
CA LEU A 315 1.07 -10.44 -9.97
C LEU A 315 -0.18 -9.98 -9.23
N ARG A 316 -1.09 -9.30 -9.93
CA ARG A 316 -2.32 -8.76 -9.34
C ARG A 316 -3.19 -9.85 -8.71
N ASP A 317 -3.30 -11.00 -9.35
CA ASP A 317 -4.14 -12.10 -8.84
C ASP A 317 -3.62 -12.64 -7.50
N GLN A 318 -2.30 -12.77 -7.36
CA GLN A 318 -1.68 -13.14 -6.08
C GLN A 318 -1.90 -12.06 -5.00
N ALA A 319 -1.82 -10.80 -5.37
CA ALA A 319 -2.10 -9.69 -4.45
C ALA A 319 -3.56 -9.69 -4.00
N ILE A 320 -4.49 -9.89 -4.91
CA ILE A 320 -5.93 -9.95 -4.61
C ILE A 320 -6.22 -11.13 -3.68
N PHE A 321 -5.63 -12.30 -3.96
CA PHE A 321 -5.76 -13.48 -3.09
C PHE A 321 -5.21 -13.19 -1.68
N THR A 322 -4.03 -12.60 -1.59
CA THR A 322 -3.43 -12.22 -0.29
C THR A 322 -4.32 -11.24 0.47
N ARG A 323 -4.97 -10.28 -0.23
CA ARG A 323 -5.93 -9.34 0.38
C ARG A 323 -7.17 -10.05 0.89
N ALA A 324 -7.74 -10.98 0.09
CA ALA A 324 -8.89 -11.78 0.49
C ALA A 324 -8.59 -12.55 1.79
N GLN A 325 -7.45 -13.23 1.82
CA GLN A 325 -6.99 -13.98 3.01
C GLN A 325 -6.73 -13.06 4.22
N ALA A 326 -6.20 -11.86 4.01
CA ALA A 326 -5.99 -10.91 5.10
C ALA A 326 -7.32 -10.42 5.70
N PHE A 327 -8.33 -10.13 4.88
CA PHE A 327 -9.67 -9.77 5.35
C PHE A 327 -10.34 -10.92 6.10
N TYR A 328 -10.24 -12.15 5.59
CA TYR A 328 -10.69 -13.35 6.30
C TYR A 328 -10.09 -13.44 7.70
N GLN A 329 -8.77 -13.35 7.81
CA GLN A 329 -8.07 -13.46 9.09
C GLN A 329 -8.41 -12.32 10.07
N LEU A 330 -8.63 -11.10 9.57
CA LEU A 330 -9.09 -9.98 10.39
C LEU A 330 -10.50 -10.23 10.92
N GLY A 331 -11.39 -10.71 10.06
CA GLY A 331 -12.75 -11.11 10.44
C GLY A 331 -12.76 -12.22 11.49
N ASP A 332 -11.92 -13.26 11.33
CA ASP A 332 -11.79 -14.35 12.29
C ASP A 332 -11.29 -13.86 13.67
N ILE A 333 -10.25 -13.01 13.70
CA ILE A 333 -9.79 -12.39 14.95
C ILE A 333 -10.92 -11.61 15.63
N ALA A 334 -11.64 -10.78 14.87
CA ALA A 334 -12.71 -9.97 15.39
C ALA A 334 -13.86 -10.86 15.95
N ASN A 335 -14.24 -11.90 15.21
CA ASN A 335 -15.24 -12.87 15.62
C ASN A 335 -14.85 -13.59 16.92
N ARG A 336 -13.63 -14.11 17.01
CA ARG A 336 -13.09 -14.77 18.23
C ARG A 336 -13.05 -13.83 19.44
N LYS A 337 -12.90 -12.52 19.21
CA LYS A 337 -12.95 -11.49 20.26
C LYS A 337 -14.37 -11.02 20.58
N GLY A 338 -15.40 -11.51 19.88
CA GLY A 338 -16.78 -11.07 20.02
C GLY A 338 -17.05 -9.65 19.49
N LEU A 339 -16.15 -9.11 18.65
CA LEU A 339 -16.28 -7.79 18.00
C LEU A 339 -17.08 -7.96 16.69
N LEU A 340 -18.37 -8.28 16.82
CA LEU A 340 -19.19 -8.76 15.70
C LEU A 340 -19.33 -7.75 14.56
N GLU A 341 -19.40 -6.44 14.85
CA GLU A 341 -19.48 -5.40 13.82
C GLU A 341 -18.16 -5.27 13.03
N GLU A 342 -17.01 -5.47 13.69
CA GLU A 342 -15.72 -5.52 13.01
C GLU A 342 -15.62 -6.77 12.14
N ALA A 343 -16.01 -7.93 12.68
CA ALA A 343 -16.03 -9.20 11.96
C ALA A 343 -16.90 -9.12 10.69
N GLU A 344 -18.13 -8.59 10.81
CA GLU A 344 -19.03 -8.39 9.67
C GLU A 344 -18.39 -7.52 8.58
N ARG A 345 -17.79 -6.39 8.98
CA ARG A 345 -17.13 -5.48 8.02
C ARG A 345 -16.00 -6.17 7.26
N ASP A 346 -15.17 -6.93 7.97
CA ASP A 346 -14.00 -7.56 7.37
C ASP A 346 -14.42 -8.78 6.51
N PHE A 347 -15.39 -9.58 6.94
CA PHE A 347 -15.95 -10.64 6.09
C PHE A 347 -16.74 -10.12 4.89
N ARG A 348 -17.42 -8.97 4.98
CA ARG A 348 -18.01 -8.31 3.80
C ARG A 348 -16.94 -7.84 2.82
N SER A 349 -15.79 -7.39 3.32
CA SER A 349 -14.65 -7.03 2.46
C SER A 349 -14.07 -8.27 1.75
N TYR A 350 -13.96 -9.38 2.47
CA TYR A 350 -13.58 -10.67 1.90
C TYR A 350 -14.57 -11.13 0.83
N GLN A 351 -15.87 -11.13 1.14
CA GLN A 351 -16.94 -11.47 0.21
C GLN A 351 -16.89 -10.60 -1.06
N TYR A 352 -16.73 -9.29 -0.90
CA TYR A 352 -16.64 -8.37 -2.05
C TYR A 352 -15.46 -8.69 -2.97
N VAL A 353 -14.29 -8.98 -2.40
CA VAL A 353 -13.09 -9.36 -3.18
C VAL A 353 -13.36 -10.66 -3.93
N ALA A 354 -13.81 -11.70 -3.25
CA ALA A 354 -14.07 -13.02 -3.85
C ALA A 354 -15.15 -12.96 -4.92
N ALA A 355 -16.30 -12.33 -4.65
CA ALA A 355 -17.39 -12.17 -5.60
C ALA A 355 -16.97 -11.38 -6.85
N SER A 356 -16.10 -10.36 -6.69
CA SER A 356 -15.55 -9.59 -7.81
C SER A 356 -14.70 -10.47 -8.73
N GLN A 357 -13.93 -11.41 -8.19
CA GLN A 357 -13.12 -12.34 -8.99
C GLN A 357 -13.98 -13.39 -9.68
N VAL A 358 -15.02 -13.91 -9.01
CA VAL A 358 -16.01 -14.81 -9.65
C VAL A 358 -16.72 -14.11 -10.81
N ALA A 359 -17.07 -12.82 -10.67
CA ALA A 359 -17.70 -12.06 -11.74
C ALA A 359 -16.77 -11.87 -12.96
N LEU A 360 -15.46 -11.75 -12.74
CA LEU A 360 -14.46 -11.66 -13.83
C LEU A 360 -14.20 -13.02 -14.51
N ASN A 361 -14.17 -14.09 -13.75
CA ASN A 361 -13.95 -15.45 -14.24
C ASN A 361 -14.88 -16.45 -13.51
N PRO A 362 -16.13 -16.62 -13.98
CA PRO A 362 -17.10 -17.52 -13.33
C PRO A 362 -16.68 -19.02 -13.33
N GLY A 363 -15.72 -19.39 -14.16
CA GLY A 363 -15.17 -20.76 -14.23
C GLY A 363 -14.08 -21.06 -13.21
N ASP A 364 -13.55 -20.04 -12.52
CA ASP A 364 -12.48 -20.22 -11.54
C ASP A 364 -13.01 -20.88 -10.27
N GLN A 365 -12.62 -22.13 -10.07
CA GLN A 365 -13.07 -22.92 -8.93
C GLN A 365 -12.52 -22.40 -7.61
N THR A 366 -11.29 -21.88 -7.59
CA THR A 366 -10.67 -21.31 -6.38
C THR A 366 -11.48 -20.13 -5.87
N TRP A 367 -11.78 -19.17 -6.75
CA TRP A 367 -12.56 -17.99 -6.35
C TRP A 367 -14.03 -18.31 -6.04
N ARG A 368 -14.59 -19.35 -6.65
CA ARG A 368 -15.94 -19.82 -6.28
C ARG A 368 -15.94 -20.39 -4.86
N SER A 369 -14.93 -21.18 -4.47
CA SER A 369 -14.78 -21.65 -3.10
C SER A 369 -14.57 -20.51 -2.13
N GLU A 370 -13.63 -19.58 -2.40
CA GLU A 370 -13.39 -18.40 -1.55
C GLU A 370 -14.67 -17.55 -1.35
N ALA A 371 -15.50 -17.41 -2.38
CA ALA A 371 -16.77 -16.69 -2.27
C ALA A 371 -17.78 -17.42 -1.38
N ALA A 372 -17.80 -18.74 -1.45
CA ALA A 372 -18.67 -19.57 -0.62
C ALA A 372 -18.19 -19.59 0.84
N ASP A 373 -16.88 -19.67 1.07
CA ASP A 373 -16.31 -19.55 2.42
C ASP A 373 -16.63 -18.19 3.03
N ALA A 374 -16.49 -17.09 2.26
CA ALA A 374 -16.84 -15.76 2.71
C ALA A 374 -18.34 -15.59 3.05
N ASP A 375 -19.23 -16.22 2.26
CA ASP A 375 -20.66 -16.25 2.57
C ASP A 375 -20.95 -17.06 3.86
N ALA A 376 -20.25 -18.18 4.07
CA ALA A 376 -20.40 -19.01 5.28
C ALA A 376 -19.93 -18.24 6.53
N ASP A 377 -18.74 -17.65 6.51
CA ASP A 377 -18.20 -16.87 7.63
C ASP A 377 -19.09 -15.66 7.96
N LEU A 378 -19.57 -14.96 6.93
CA LEU A 378 -20.52 -13.87 7.11
C LEU A 378 -21.83 -14.37 7.74
N GLY A 379 -22.32 -15.55 7.32
CA GLY A 379 -23.50 -16.17 7.89
C GLY A 379 -23.35 -16.47 9.39
N VAL A 380 -22.19 -16.97 9.80
CA VAL A 380 -21.86 -17.23 11.22
C VAL A 380 -21.94 -15.94 12.05
N VAL A 381 -21.33 -14.86 11.55
CA VAL A 381 -21.35 -13.56 12.26
C VAL A 381 -22.76 -12.97 12.32
N LEU A 382 -23.51 -13.05 11.23
CA LEU A 382 -24.91 -12.56 11.20
C LEU A 382 -25.80 -13.34 12.18
N ALA A 383 -25.63 -14.67 12.27
CA ALA A 383 -26.32 -15.48 13.25
C ALA A 383 -25.94 -15.10 14.70
N ALA A 384 -24.67 -14.79 14.95
CA ALA A 384 -24.19 -14.30 16.25
C ALA A 384 -24.70 -12.89 16.59
N GLN A 385 -24.96 -12.05 15.60
CA GLN A 385 -25.61 -10.74 15.74
C GLN A 385 -27.13 -10.82 15.90
N ASP A 386 -27.68 -12.04 15.96
CA ASP A 386 -29.12 -12.29 16.04
C ASP A 386 -29.90 -11.78 14.80
N ARG A 387 -29.31 -12.03 13.62
CA ARG A 387 -29.88 -11.72 12.29
C ARG A 387 -30.03 -13.03 11.49
N PRO A 388 -30.89 -13.94 11.95
CA PRO A 388 -30.99 -15.29 11.39
C PRO A 388 -31.45 -15.33 9.94
N ASP A 389 -32.35 -14.45 9.51
CA ASP A 389 -32.82 -14.39 8.12
C ASP A 389 -31.66 -14.10 7.15
N GLU A 390 -30.80 -13.14 7.49
CA GLU A 390 -29.64 -12.81 6.66
C GLU A 390 -28.58 -13.93 6.68
N ALA A 391 -28.40 -14.58 7.83
CA ALA A 391 -27.53 -15.73 7.98
C ALA A 391 -27.97 -16.90 7.09
N ILE A 392 -29.28 -17.23 7.10
CA ILE A 392 -29.87 -18.30 6.28
C ILE A 392 -29.61 -18.04 4.78
N VAL A 393 -29.76 -16.77 4.33
CA VAL A 393 -29.46 -16.39 2.95
C VAL A 393 -27.98 -16.58 2.63
N ALA A 394 -27.08 -16.22 3.53
CA ALA A 394 -25.64 -16.37 3.34
C ALA A 394 -25.25 -17.86 3.26
N PHE A 395 -25.69 -18.68 4.21
CA PHE A 395 -25.45 -20.13 4.19
C PHE A 395 -26.04 -20.80 2.94
N GLY A 396 -27.26 -20.38 2.51
CA GLY A 396 -27.88 -20.91 1.29
C GLY A 396 -27.09 -20.64 0.00
N ARG A 397 -26.27 -19.58 -0.03
CA ARG A 397 -25.33 -19.33 -1.14
C ARG A 397 -24.07 -20.18 -1.02
N ALA A 398 -23.55 -20.40 0.17
CA ALA A 398 -22.33 -21.12 0.45
C ALA A 398 -22.45 -22.63 0.20
N LEU A 399 -23.47 -23.26 0.80
CA LEU A 399 -23.63 -24.72 0.87
C LEU A 399 -23.51 -25.46 -0.48
N PRO A 400 -24.19 -25.07 -1.58
CA PRO A 400 -24.12 -25.83 -2.83
C PRO A 400 -22.69 -25.92 -3.40
N VAL A 401 -21.88 -24.88 -3.18
CA VAL A 401 -20.50 -24.80 -3.67
C VAL A 401 -19.60 -25.67 -2.79
N LEU A 402 -19.69 -25.50 -1.48
CA LEU A 402 -18.86 -26.20 -0.50
C LEU A 402 -19.15 -27.69 -0.47
N GLU A 403 -20.41 -28.13 -0.52
CA GLU A 403 -20.79 -29.53 -0.68
C GLU A 403 -20.20 -30.15 -1.95
N THR A 404 -20.21 -29.39 -3.07
CA THR A 404 -19.63 -29.90 -4.32
C THR A 404 -18.11 -30.05 -4.19
N ALA A 405 -17.43 -29.12 -3.52
CA ALA A 405 -16.01 -29.20 -3.25
C ALA A 405 -15.68 -30.37 -2.33
N ALA A 406 -16.39 -30.54 -1.22
CA ALA A 406 -16.20 -31.61 -0.25
C ALA A 406 -16.42 -33.01 -0.87
N ARG A 407 -17.41 -33.16 -1.77
CA ARG A 407 -17.64 -34.42 -2.51
C ARG A 407 -16.49 -34.76 -3.47
N ARG A 408 -15.78 -33.76 -4.01
CA ARG A 408 -14.66 -33.99 -4.94
C ARG A 408 -13.37 -34.33 -4.24
N THR A 409 -13.06 -33.65 -3.15
CA THR A 409 -11.81 -33.83 -2.42
C THR A 409 -11.83 -35.07 -1.53
N LEU A 410 -13.00 -35.47 -1.04
CA LEU A 410 -13.21 -36.52 -0.02
C LEU A 410 -12.37 -36.25 1.25
N ASP A 411 -11.95 -35.04 1.47
CA ASP A 411 -11.18 -34.61 2.62
C ASP A 411 -12.10 -34.41 3.83
N ALA A 412 -11.68 -34.93 4.99
CA ALA A 412 -12.48 -34.89 6.20
C ALA A 412 -12.69 -33.45 6.70
N GLU A 413 -11.69 -32.59 6.59
CA GLU A 413 -11.76 -31.22 7.06
C GLU A 413 -12.83 -30.44 6.28
N HIS A 414 -12.83 -30.54 4.95
CA HIS A 414 -13.87 -29.90 4.11
C HIS A 414 -15.27 -30.49 4.38
N GLN A 415 -15.36 -31.78 4.65
CA GLN A 415 -16.65 -32.42 4.98
C GLN A 415 -17.18 -31.94 6.32
N ILE A 416 -16.32 -31.81 7.35
CA ILE A 416 -16.71 -31.26 8.66
C ILE A 416 -17.13 -29.80 8.53
N ALA A 417 -16.42 -28.97 7.76
CA ALA A 417 -16.80 -27.57 7.53
C ALA A 417 -18.22 -27.48 6.94
N VAL A 418 -18.57 -28.34 5.98
CA VAL A 418 -19.93 -28.40 5.41
C VAL A 418 -20.95 -28.83 6.48
N ALA A 419 -20.65 -29.84 7.31
CA ALA A 419 -21.51 -30.24 8.40
C ALA A 419 -21.78 -29.13 9.40
N GLN A 420 -20.74 -28.35 9.75
CA GLN A 420 -20.86 -27.20 10.67
C GLN A 420 -21.71 -26.07 10.08
N ILE A 421 -21.66 -25.85 8.74
CA ILE A 421 -22.54 -24.86 8.10
C ILE A 421 -24.00 -25.33 8.11
N HIS A 422 -24.27 -26.62 7.86
CA HIS A 422 -25.61 -27.19 8.05
C HIS A 422 -26.09 -27.01 9.48
N ALA A 423 -25.22 -27.25 10.49
CA ALA A 423 -25.55 -27.01 11.89
C ALA A 423 -25.91 -25.55 12.17
N ALA A 424 -25.07 -24.61 11.71
CA ALA A 424 -25.31 -23.18 11.90
C ALA A 424 -26.57 -22.68 11.18
N MET A 425 -26.86 -23.21 10.00
CA MET A 425 -28.08 -22.92 9.27
C MET A 425 -29.30 -23.47 10.01
N ALA A 426 -29.21 -24.69 10.56
CA ALA A 426 -30.27 -25.26 11.37
C ALA A 426 -30.57 -24.43 12.61
N ASP A 427 -29.55 -23.96 13.34
CA ASP A 427 -29.69 -23.07 14.49
C ASP A 427 -30.36 -21.74 14.13
N ALA A 428 -30.03 -21.16 12.97
CA ALA A 428 -30.69 -19.96 12.48
C ALA A 428 -32.18 -20.20 12.12
N LEU A 429 -32.46 -21.36 11.50
CA LEU A 429 -33.84 -21.78 11.19
C LEU A 429 -34.68 -22.07 12.43
N ASP A 430 -34.08 -22.61 13.49
CA ASP A 430 -34.74 -22.80 14.78
C ASP A 430 -35.17 -21.48 15.40
N LYS A 431 -34.30 -20.47 15.37
CA LYS A 431 -34.62 -19.13 15.85
C LYS A 431 -35.79 -18.48 15.09
N GLU A 432 -35.96 -18.80 13.82
CA GLU A 432 -37.09 -18.36 13.00
C GLU A 432 -38.34 -19.25 13.14
N GLY A 433 -38.31 -20.29 13.98
CA GLY A 433 -39.39 -21.26 14.13
C GLY A 433 -39.65 -22.16 12.93
N ARG A 434 -38.69 -22.25 12.01
CA ARG A 434 -38.77 -23.05 10.79
C ARG A 434 -38.29 -24.49 11.05
N LEU A 435 -38.93 -25.15 12.04
CA LEU A 435 -38.46 -26.42 12.62
C LEU A 435 -38.28 -27.55 11.61
N ALA A 436 -39.24 -27.68 10.64
CA ALA A 436 -39.13 -28.71 9.60
C ALA A 436 -37.89 -28.51 8.69
N GLN A 437 -37.51 -27.26 8.42
CA GLN A 437 -36.31 -26.95 7.63
C GLN A 437 -35.04 -27.15 8.47
N SER A 438 -35.05 -26.72 9.73
CA SER A 438 -33.93 -26.98 10.65
C SER A 438 -33.66 -28.47 10.77
N ARG A 439 -34.72 -29.30 10.94
CA ARG A 439 -34.59 -30.76 10.93
C ARG A 439 -33.95 -31.27 9.64
N GLY A 440 -34.32 -30.72 8.48
CA GLY A 440 -33.72 -31.06 7.19
C GLY A 440 -32.20 -30.82 7.18
N GLU A 441 -31.77 -29.66 7.67
CA GLU A 441 -30.35 -29.30 7.76
C GLU A 441 -29.61 -30.18 8.80
N ARG A 442 -30.22 -30.46 9.98
CA ARG A 442 -29.65 -31.40 10.97
C ARG A 442 -29.50 -32.81 10.43
N LEU A 443 -30.40 -33.30 9.58
CA LEU A 443 -30.25 -34.59 8.94
C LEU A 443 -29.19 -34.60 7.85
N ALA A 444 -29.03 -33.48 7.09
CA ALA A 444 -27.95 -33.32 6.14
C ALA A 444 -26.59 -33.32 6.84
N GLU A 445 -26.44 -32.58 7.95
CA GLU A 445 -25.30 -32.61 8.85
C GLU A 445 -24.97 -34.04 9.29
N ALA A 446 -25.95 -34.77 9.84
CA ALA A 446 -25.80 -36.15 10.29
C ALA A 446 -25.31 -37.11 9.20
N GLY A 447 -25.69 -36.84 7.94
CA GLY A 447 -25.31 -37.64 6.79
C GLY A 447 -23.82 -37.58 6.44
N VAL A 448 -23.11 -36.57 6.94
CA VAL A 448 -21.70 -36.36 6.66
C VAL A 448 -20.78 -37.30 7.50
N TYR A 449 -21.08 -37.45 8.76
CA TYR A 449 -20.20 -38.13 9.74
C TYR A 449 -19.89 -39.59 9.45
N PRO A 450 -20.84 -40.45 8.98
CA PRO A 450 -20.55 -41.86 8.72
C PRO A 450 -19.44 -42.09 7.71
N ALA A 451 -19.35 -41.27 6.69
CA ALA A 451 -18.30 -41.41 5.67
C ALA A 451 -16.92 -41.05 6.17
N ILE A 452 -16.82 -40.07 7.09
CA ILE A 452 -15.56 -39.66 7.73
C ILE A 452 -15.11 -40.78 8.68
N LEU A 453 -16.00 -41.21 9.60
CA LEU A 453 -15.69 -42.20 10.62
C LEU A 453 -15.44 -43.59 10.05
N ALA A 454 -15.96 -43.91 8.85
CA ALA A 454 -15.61 -45.15 8.16
C ALA A 454 -14.16 -45.15 7.67
N ARG A 455 -13.60 -44.00 7.34
CA ARG A 455 -12.19 -43.85 6.89
C ARG A 455 -11.25 -43.67 8.06
N ASP A 456 -11.62 -42.86 9.04
CA ASP A 456 -10.88 -42.65 10.28
C ASP A 456 -11.81 -42.75 11.49
N PRO A 457 -11.92 -43.92 12.11
CA PRO A 457 -12.74 -44.13 13.32
C PRO A 457 -12.27 -43.32 14.53
N THR A 458 -11.13 -42.65 14.44
CA THR A 458 -10.55 -41.86 15.55
C THR A 458 -10.69 -40.34 15.29
N TYR A 459 -11.36 -39.94 14.20
CA TYR A 459 -11.53 -38.55 13.87
C TYR A 459 -12.44 -37.84 14.88
N ARG A 460 -11.80 -37.20 15.87
CA ARG A 460 -12.43 -36.64 17.08
C ARG A 460 -13.59 -35.70 16.79
N ASP A 461 -13.38 -34.76 15.83
CA ASP A 461 -14.36 -33.72 15.58
C ASP A 461 -15.66 -34.28 15.01
N ALA A 462 -15.59 -35.26 14.11
CA ALA A 462 -16.78 -35.97 13.63
C ALA A 462 -17.53 -36.72 14.73
N ASP A 463 -16.80 -37.32 15.70
CA ASP A 463 -17.43 -37.99 16.84
C ASP A 463 -18.12 -37.01 17.79
N VAL A 464 -17.48 -35.85 18.07
CA VAL A 464 -18.02 -34.77 18.90
C VAL A 464 -19.23 -34.13 18.24
N ASP A 465 -19.09 -33.72 16.97
CA ASP A 465 -20.16 -33.07 16.24
C ASP A 465 -21.38 -33.99 16.06
N ARG A 466 -21.16 -35.30 15.87
CA ARG A 466 -22.23 -36.27 15.82
C ARG A 466 -23.03 -36.35 17.13
N ILE A 467 -22.37 -36.22 18.29
CA ILE A 467 -23.05 -36.18 19.60
C ILE A 467 -23.90 -34.92 19.68
N VAL A 468 -23.31 -33.77 19.33
CA VAL A 468 -24.00 -32.46 19.34
C VAL A 468 -25.21 -32.46 18.40
N ASN A 469 -25.05 -32.99 17.19
CA ASN A 469 -26.16 -33.14 16.22
C ASN A 469 -27.26 -34.06 16.78
N GLY A 470 -26.91 -35.18 17.40
CA GLY A 470 -27.89 -36.08 18.05
C GLY A 470 -28.70 -35.39 19.13
N LEU A 471 -28.06 -34.50 19.93
CA LEU A 471 -28.74 -33.68 20.94
C LEU A 471 -29.62 -32.59 20.36
N ALA A 472 -29.22 -31.98 19.27
CA ALA A 472 -30.05 -31.00 18.54
C ALA A 472 -31.28 -31.67 17.94
N LEU A 473 -31.12 -32.83 17.30
CA LEU A 473 -32.29 -33.61 16.81
C LEU A 473 -33.19 -34.08 17.95
N ALA A 474 -32.67 -34.47 19.12
CA ALA A 474 -33.46 -34.81 20.29
C ALA A 474 -34.25 -33.59 20.82
N HIS A 475 -33.66 -32.39 20.72
CA HIS A 475 -34.37 -31.14 21.01
C HIS A 475 -35.57 -30.93 20.07
N LEU A 476 -35.34 -31.05 18.76
CA LEU A 476 -36.42 -30.93 17.75
C LEU A 476 -37.51 -31.98 17.99
N ASP A 477 -37.16 -33.21 18.33
CA ASP A 477 -38.15 -34.26 18.67
C ASP A 477 -39.05 -33.84 19.86
N LEU A 478 -38.44 -33.24 20.92
CA LEU A 478 -39.20 -32.67 22.04
C LEU A 478 -40.13 -31.58 21.61
N LEU A 479 -39.68 -30.68 20.74
CA LEU A 479 -40.48 -29.56 20.24
C LEU A 479 -41.66 -30.04 19.40
N GLU A 480 -41.52 -31.16 18.70
CA GLU A 480 -42.57 -31.78 17.89
C GLU A 480 -43.45 -32.74 18.73
N GLY A 481 -43.15 -32.90 20.02
CA GLY A 481 -43.92 -33.74 20.93
C GLY A 481 -43.55 -35.25 20.89
N ASP A 482 -42.50 -35.65 20.18
CA ASP A 482 -42.03 -37.02 20.15
C ASP A 482 -41.00 -37.27 21.25
N ALA A 483 -41.43 -37.32 22.49
CA ALA A 483 -40.57 -37.58 23.66
C ALA A 483 -39.85 -38.93 23.58
N SER A 484 -40.42 -39.92 22.92
CA SER A 484 -39.80 -41.25 22.76
C SER A 484 -38.59 -41.21 21.84
N ALA A 485 -38.70 -40.55 20.68
CA ALA A 485 -37.60 -40.34 19.78
C ALA A 485 -36.48 -39.50 20.44
N ALA A 486 -36.87 -38.42 21.12
CA ALA A 486 -35.99 -37.54 21.89
C ALA A 486 -35.19 -38.34 22.94
N ALA A 487 -35.87 -39.15 23.75
CA ALA A 487 -35.21 -39.98 24.76
C ALA A 487 -34.21 -40.99 24.12
N SER A 488 -34.60 -41.62 23.03
CA SER A 488 -33.72 -42.54 22.30
C SER A 488 -32.45 -41.87 21.80
N ARG A 489 -32.58 -40.68 21.16
CA ARG A 489 -31.42 -39.93 20.63
C ARG A 489 -30.52 -39.41 21.75
N ALA A 490 -31.13 -38.83 22.78
CA ALA A 490 -30.39 -38.29 23.92
C ALA A 490 -29.65 -39.40 24.69
N GLN A 491 -30.25 -40.58 24.83
CA GLN A 491 -29.59 -41.76 25.43
C GLN A 491 -28.39 -42.18 24.59
N ALA A 492 -28.56 -42.31 23.27
CA ALA A 492 -27.46 -42.70 22.37
C ALA A 492 -26.31 -41.67 22.43
N ALA A 493 -26.63 -40.37 22.43
CA ALA A 493 -25.65 -39.28 22.57
C ALA A 493 -24.91 -39.36 23.92
N ALA A 494 -25.66 -39.58 25.02
CA ALA A 494 -25.09 -39.69 26.36
C ALA A 494 -24.14 -40.89 26.51
N ASP A 495 -24.51 -42.05 25.98
CA ASP A 495 -23.71 -43.26 26.05
C ASP A 495 -22.45 -43.13 25.17
N HIS A 496 -22.57 -42.46 24.04
CA HIS A 496 -21.42 -42.19 23.17
C HIS A 496 -20.44 -41.20 23.81
N ALA A 497 -20.94 -40.07 24.33
CA ALA A 497 -20.14 -39.08 25.07
C ALA A 497 -19.41 -39.74 26.26
N GLN A 498 -20.14 -40.57 27.04
CA GLN A 498 -19.57 -41.32 28.16
C GLN A 498 -18.47 -42.28 27.73
N THR A 499 -18.65 -42.95 26.59
CA THR A 499 -17.66 -43.88 26.04
C THR A 499 -16.38 -43.15 25.63
N LEU A 500 -16.49 -42.04 24.93
CA LEU A 500 -15.34 -41.21 24.53
C LEU A 500 -14.64 -40.63 25.75
N TRP A 501 -15.38 -40.04 26.70
CA TRP A 501 -14.81 -39.49 27.92
C TRP A 501 -14.11 -40.54 28.77
N SER A 502 -14.65 -41.75 28.84
CA SER A 502 -14.03 -42.85 29.61
C SER A 502 -12.62 -43.22 29.11
N ARG A 503 -12.35 -43.05 27.81
CA ARG A 503 -11.04 -43.25 27.16
C ARG A 503 -10.06 -42.08 27.45
N LYS A 504 -10.57 -40.87 27.63
CA LYS A 504 -9.75 -39.66 27.87
C LYS A 504 -10.40 -38.78 28.94
N ARG A 505 -10.33 -39.21 30.21
CA ARG A 505 -10.97 -38.52 31.35
C ARG A 505 -10.45 -37.11 31.65
N SER A 506 -9.35 -36.72 31.04
CA SER A 506 -8.85 -35.34 31.11
C SER A 506 -9.55 -34.35 30.13
N ASP A 507 -10.33 -34.88 29.19
CA ASP A 507 -11.01 -34.09 28.17
C ASP A 507 -12.29 -33.46 28.76
N VAL A 508 -12.19 -32.17 29.05
CA VAL A 508 -13.28 -31.39 29.69
C VAL A 508 -14.47 -31.13 28.75
N ASP A 509 -14.23 -31.09 27.43
CA ASP A 509 -15.28 -30.91 26.45
C ASP A 509 -16.18 -32.15 26.40
N LEU A 510 -15.59 -33.33 26.35
CA LEU A 510 -16.32 -34.60 26.41
C LEU A 510 -17.07 -34.77 27.74
N GLU A 511 -16.48 -34.34 28.86
CA GLU A 511 -17.16 -34.35 30.16
C GLU A 511 -18.35 -33.39 30.19
N SER A 512 -18.21 -32.22 29.56
CA SER A 512 -19.30 -31.25 29.39
C SER A 512 -20.45 -31.80 28.52
N LEU A 513 -20.12 -32.53 27.45
CA LEU A 513 -21.12 -33.21 26.61
C LEU A 513 -21.87 -34.30 27.38
N CYS A 514 -21.22 -35.02 28.32
CA CYS A 514 -21.93 -35.94 29.20
C CYS A 514 -23.00 -35.23 30.04
N VAL A 515 -22.71 -34.02 30.56
CA VAL A 515 -23.69 -33.23 31.32
C VAL A 515 -24.90 -32.88 30.45
N ILE A 516 -24.62 -32.25 29.29
CA ILE A 516 -25.66 -31.76 28.37
C ILE A 516 -26.56 -32.91 27.89
N ALA A 517 -25.95 -34.03 27.51
CA ALA A 517 -26.67 -35.20 27.03
C ALA A 517 -27.55 -35.81 28.12
N ARG A 518 -27.09 -35.91 29.36
CA ARG A 518 -27.86 -36.41 30.47
C ARG A 518 -29.01 -35.46 30.89
N ALA A 519 -28.77 -34.16 30.82
CA ALA A 519 -29.85 -33.16 31.05
C ALA A 519 -30.95 -33.26 29.97
N ARG A 520 -30.59 -33.39 28.70
CA ARG A 520 -31.57 -33.58 27.61
C ARG A 520 -32.33 -34.90 27.74
N LEU A 521 -31.64 -35.97 28.11
CA LEU A 521 -32.27 -37.26 28.39
C LEU A 521 -33.26 -37.16 29.55
N SER A 522 -32.91 -36.46 30.63
CA SER A 522 -33.80 -36.25 31.77
C SER A 522 -35.06 -35.52 31.33
N GLN A 523 -34.91 -34.46 30.52
CA GLN A 523 -36.04 -33.72 29.98
C GLN A 523 -36.99 -34.63 29.16
N ALA A 524 -36.43 -35.40 28.22
CA ALA A 524 -37.23 -36.30 27.38
C ALA A 524 -37.96 -37.36 28.19
N LYS A 525 -37.30 -37.93 29.24
CA LYS A 525 -37.95 -38.90 30.15
C LYS A 525 -39.05 -38.29 31.00
N LEU A 526 -38.93 -37.02 31.39
CA LEU A 526 -39.98 -36.28 32.07
C LEU A 526 -41.26 -36.14 31.21
N GLU A 527 -41.07 -35.83 29.92
CA GLU A 527 -42.19 -35.77 28.97
C GLU A 527 -42.87 -37.14 28.75
N MET A 528 -42.15 -38.22 28.97
CA MET A 528 -42.70 -39.59 28.97
C MET A 528 -43.25 -40.03 30.34
N GLU A 529 -43.30 -39.14 31.33
CA GLU A 529 -43.69 -39.42 32.71
C GLU A 529 -42.76 -40.45 33.42
N ASP A 530 -41.57 -40.76 32.86
CA ASP A 530 -40.55 -41.61 33.48
C ASP A 530 -39.73 -40.79 34.49
N ILE A 531 -40.36 -40.46 35.62
CA ILE A 531 -39.74 -39.65 36.67
C ILE A 531 -38.51 -40.32 37.25
N ALA A 532 -38.51 -41.63 37.38
CA ALA A 532 -37.38 -42.40 37.92
C ALA A 532 -36.18 -42.39 36.97
N GLY A 533 -36.42 -42.58 35.67
CA GLY A 533 -35.39 -42.51 34.65
C GLY A 533 -34.85 -41.08 34.45
N ALA A 534 -35.70 -40.05 34.56
CA ALA A 534 -35.29 -38.67 34.55
C ALA A 534 -34.33 -38.34 35.71
N GLN A 535 -34.67 -38.76 36.94
CA GLN A 535 -33.83 -38.57 38.11
C GLN A 535 -32.49 -39.30 37.95
N ALA A 536 -32.48 -40.54 37.45
CA ALA A 536 -31.22 -41.27 37.23
C ALA A 536 -30.30 -40.60 36.23
N ALA A 537 -30.86 -39.96 35.18
CA ALA A 537 -30.08 -39.19 34.21
C ALA A 537 -29.48 -37.89 34.82
N ILE A 538 -30.28 -37.17 35.62
CA ILE A 538 -29.81 -35.89 36.19
C ILE A 538 -28.80 -36.09 37.32
N ASP A 539 -28.90 -37.18 38.10
CA ASP A 539 -27.89 -37.54 39.11
C ASP A 539 -26.50 -37.80 38.49
N GLN A 540 -26.48 -38.38 37.29
CA GLN A 540 -25.23 -38.54 36.52
C GLN A 540 -24.73 -37.18 36.01
N ALA A 541 -25.59 -36.30 35.53
CA ALA A 541 -25.22 -34.96 35.13
C ALA A 541 -24.58 -34.19 36.30
N PHE A 542 -25.16 -34.24 37.49
CA PHE A 542 -24.60 -33.60 38.69
C PHE A 542 -23.23 -34.18 39.09
N THR A 543 -22.99 -35.45 38.89
CA THR A 543 -21.70 -36.05 39.13
C THR A 543 -20.61 -35.41 38.24
N HIS A 544 -20.87 -35.22 36.96
CA HIS A 544 -19.97 -34.55 36.01
C HIS A 544 -19.82 -33.06 36.28
N THR A 545 -20.92 -32.32 36.56
CA THR A 545 -20.85 -30.88 36.88
C THR A 545 -20.04 -30.62 38.14
N ALA A 546 -20.18 -31.48 39.17
CA ALA A 546 -19.39 -31.37 40.39
C ALA A 546 -17.88 -31.54 40.10
N ALA A 547 -17.52 -32.55 39.26
CA ALA A 547 -16.12 -32.76 38.84
C ALA A 547 -15.56 -31.60 38.04
N LEU A 548 -16.30 -31.04 37.08
CA LEU A 548 -15.90 -29.88 36.29
C LEU A 548 -15.67 -28.63 37.16
N ARG A 549 -16.64 -28.32 38.04
CA ARG A 549 -16.54 -27.18 38.99
C ARG A 549 -15.42 -27.33 40.00
N ALA A 550 -15.07 -28.57 40.41
CA ALA A 550 -13.93 -28.79 41.27
C ALA A 550 -12.58 -28.51 40.59
N ARG A 551 -12.50 -28.62 39.26
CA ARG A 551 -11.28 -28.29 38.50
C ARG A 551 -11.06 -26.78 38.39
N ASP A 552 -12.10 -26.02 38.08
CA ASP A 552 -12.07 -24.56 38.03
C ASP A 552 -13.46 -23.95 38.32
N PRO A 553 -13.68 -23.48 39.55
CA PRO A 553 -14.94 -22.84 39.93
C PRO A 553 -15.25 -21.53 39.19
N SER A 554 -14.25 -20.91 38.56
CA SER A 554 -14.39 -19.62 37.86
C SER A 554 -14.94 -19.77 36.45
N MET A 555 -14.94 -20.98 35.87
CA MET A 555 -15.41 -21.23 34.51
C MET A 555 -16.93 -21.06 34.38
N GLY A 556 -17.32 -19.94 33.76
CA GLY A 556 -18.74 -19.56 33.60
C GLY A 556 -19.57 -20.60 32.82
N VAL A 557 -18.97 -21.24 31.80
CA VAL A 557 -19.62 -22.28 31.00
C VAL A 557 -20.02 -23.51 31.83
N TRP A 558 -19.18 -23.93 32.79
CA TRP A 558 -19.50 -25.07 33.64
C TRP A 558 -20.57 -24.74 34.70
N ARG A 559 -20.63 -23.47 35.13
CA ARG A 559 -21.73 -22.98 35.95
C ARG A 559 -23.03 -23.08 35.19
N ARG A 560 -23.06 -22.63 33.94
CA ARG A 560 -24.25 -22.70 33.06
C ARG A 560 -24.78 -24.15 32.96
N TYR A 561 -23.89 -25.12 32.67
CA TYR A 561 -24.29 -26.55 32.58
C TYR A 561 -24.88 -27.06 33.89
N ALA A 562 -24.35 -26.60 35.03
CA ALA A 562 -24.90 -26.94 36.33
C ALA A 562 -26.32 -26.35 36.53
N ASP A 563 -26.53 -25.11 36.07
CA ASP A 563 -27.81 -24.43 36.16
C ASP A 563 -28.84 -25.08 35.23
N GLU A 564 -28.49 -25.51 34.04
CA GLU A 564 -29.33 -26.30 33.13
C GLU A 564 -29.77 -27.62 33.75
N ALA A 565 -28.84 -28.33 34.38
CA ALA A 565 -29.14 -29.56 35.13
C ALA A 565 -30.06 -29.28 36.33
N ALA A 566 -29.86 -28.16 37.04
CA ALA A 566 -30.69 -27.74 38.16
C ALA A 566 -32.13 -27.43 37.73
N LEU A 567 -32.37 -26.76 36.60
CA LEU A 567 -33.69 -26.55 36.03
C LEU A 567 -34.41 -27.84 35.69
N SER A 568 -33.70 -28.83 35.16
CA SER A 568 -34.23 -30.19 34.96
C SER A 568 -34.62 -30.84 36.30
N GLN A 569 -33.77 -30.72 37.34
CA GLN A 569 -34.10 -31.18 38.69
C GLN A 569 -35.34 -30.47 39.28
N ALA A 570 -35.49 -29.17 39.10
CA ALA A 570 -36.66 -28.44 39.53
C ALA A 570 -37.95 -28.98 38.85
N SER A 571 -37.86 -29.31 37.57
CA SER A 571 -38.98 -29.90 36.82
C SER A 571 -39.32 -31.32 37.37
N ILE A 572 -38.37 -32.12 37.75
CA ILE A 572 -38.61 -33.42 38.43
C ILE A 572 -39.31 -33.22 39.76
N LEU A 573 -38.86 -32.27 40.59
CA LEU A 573 -39.47 -31.98 41.90
C LEU A 573 -40.92 -31.52 41.74
N ARG A 574 -41.22 -30.69 40.74
CA ARG A 574 -42.60 -30.26 40.41
C ARG A 574 -43.50 -31.45 40.11
N GLN A 575 -43.05 -32.39 39.28
CA GLN A 575 -43.84 -33.61 39.00
C GLN A 575 -44.01 -34.52 40.20
N ARG A 576 -43.05 -34.54 41.15
CA ARG A 576 -43.18 -35.24 42.42
C ARG A 576 -44.05 -34.53 43.44
N GLY A 577 -44.49 -33.29 43.17
CA GLY A 577 -45.29 -32.47 44.10
C GLY A 577 -44.45 -31.67 45.10
N ASP A 578 -43.11 -31.71 45.03
CA ASP A 578 -42.24 -30.88 45.87
C ASP A 578 -42.04 -29.51 45.20
N VAL A 579 -43.09 -28.67 45.25
CA VAL A 579 -43.11 -27.37 44.64
C VAL A 579 -42.17 -26.39 45.33
N GLU A 580 -42.02 -26.50 46.67
CA GLU A 580 -41.08 -25.67 47.43
C GLU A 580 -39.61 -25.97 47.10
N GLY A 581 -39.31 -27.22 46.88
CA GLY A 581 -37.98 -27.66 46.44
C GLY A 581 -37.66 -27.11 45.05
N ALA A 582 -38.59 -27.22 44.12
CA ALA A 582 -38.46 -26.67 42.78
C ALA A 582 -38.26 -25.15 42.80
N TRP A 583 -39.11 -24.43 43.55
CA TRP A 583 -39.04 -22.97 43.69
C TRP A 583 -37.69 -22.48 44.20
N ARG A 584 -37.08 -23.18 45.18
CA ARG A 584 -35.74 -22.84 45.71
C ARG A 584 -34.65 -23.00 44.67
N ILE A 585 -34.75 -24.03 43.84
CA ILE A 585 -33.79 -24.22 42.73
C ILE A 585 -33.92 -23.11 41.70
N ASP A 586 -35.14 -22.78 41.26
CA ASP A 586 -35.34 -21.73 40.26
C ASP A 586 -34.88 -20.37 40.76
N GLN A 587 -35.10 -20.05 42.04
CA GLN A 587 -34.58 -18.83 42.67
C GLN A 587 -33.03 -18.82 42.67
N GLN A 588 -32.39 -19.94 42.89
CA GLN A 588 -30.91 -20.03 42.85
C GLN A 588 -30.40 -19.83 41.43
N VAL A 589 -30.99 -20.50 40.44
CA VAL A 589 -30.62 -20.34 39.03
C VAL A 589 -30.81 -18.89 38.58
N LEU A 590 -31.90 -18.24 38.97
CA LEU A 590 -32.16 -16.83 38.68
C LEU A 590 -31.07 -15.91 39.26
N ALA A 591 -30.63 -16.17 40.50
CA ALA A 591 -29.54 -15.42 41.14
C ALA A 591 -28.19 -15.67 40.46
N ASP A 592 -27.92 -16.91 40.08
CA ASP A 592 -26.70 -17.30 39.39
C ASP A 592 -26.64 -16.68 37.99
N ALA A 593 -27.73 -16.69 37.21
CA ALA A 593 -27.85 -16.05 35.90
C ALA A 593 -27.63 -14.53 35.97
N ALA A 594 -28.20 -13.87 37.00
CA ALA A 594 -27.99 -12.43 37.20
C ALA A 594 -26.55 -12.04 37.51
N SER A 595 -25.73 -12.98 38.01
CA SER A 595 -24.30 -12.79 38.30
C SER A 595 -23.39 -12.97 37.07
N MET A 596 -23.90 -13.51 35.97
CA MET A 596 -23.12 -13.76 34.76
C MET A 596 -22.82 -12.44 34.04
N GLN A 597 -21.59 -12.24 33.58
CA GLN A 597 -21.16 -11.02 32.88
C GLN A 597 -20.44 -11.37 31.57
N GLY A 598 -20.63 -10.53 30.52
CA GLY A 598 -19.93 -10.60 29.25
C GLY A 598 -20.85 -10.70 28.02
N PRO A 599 -20.43 -10.26 26.83
CA PRO A 599 -21.30 -10.19 25.65
C PRO A 599 -21.74 -11.56 25.10
N ALA A 600 -20.91 -12.59 25.19
CA ALA A 600 -21.27 -13.96 24.78
C ALA A 600 -22.18 -14.65 25.82
N VAL A 601 -22.27 -14.11 27.02
CA VAL A 601 -23.06 -14.64 28.15
C VAL A 601 -24.50 -14.12 28.13
N ASN A 602 -24.75 -12.98 27.47
CA ASN A 602 -26.05 -12.28 27.53
C ASN A 602 -27.23 -13.12 27.01
N SER A 603 -27.08 -13.87 25.91
CA SER A 603 -28.15 -14.72 25.36
C SER A 603 -28.41 -15.94 26.28
N THR A 604 -27.35 -16.57 26.79
CA THR A 604 -27.45 -17.73 27.68
C THR A 604 -27.96 -17.38 29.07
N ALA A 605 -27.47 -16.29 29.67
CA ALA A 605 -27.95 -15.81 30.96
C ALA A 605 -29.41 -15.41 30.86
N ARG A 606 -29.83 -14.84 29.73
CA ARG A 606 -31.21 -14.48 29.45
C ARG A 606 -32.11 -15.72 29.38
N TRP A 607 -31.68 -16.75 28.61
CA TRP A 607 -32.43 -17.99 28.52
C TRP A 607 -32.60 -18.68 29.90
N LEU A 608 -31.55 -18.80 30.70
CA LEU A 608 -31.61 -19.34 32.06
C LEU A 608 -32.55 -18.50 32.95
N THR A 609 -32.52 -17.19 32.82
CA THR A 609 -33.39 -16.27 33.54
C THR A 609 -34.88 -16.51 33.18
N ASP A 610 -35.15 -16.61 31.87
CA ASP A 610 -36.55 -16.78 31.39
C ASP A 610 -37.07 -18.16 31.77
N GLU A 611 -36.32 -19.23 31.69
CA GLU A 611 -36.70 -20.58 32.13
C GLU A 611 -36.90 -20.65 33.65
N ALA A 612 -36.04 -20.06 34.46
CA ALA A 612 -36.20 -19.99 35.89
C ALA A 612 -37.43 -19.21 36.30
N ARG A 613 -37.70 -18.05 35.67
CA ARG A 613 -38.90 -17.23 35.91
C ARG A 613 -40.19 -17.96 35.51
N LEU A 614 -40.15 -18.71 34.38
CA LEU A 614 -41.26 -19.54 33.97
C LEU A 614 -41.50 -20.66 34.98
N GLY A 615 -40.42 -21.27 35.52
CA GLY A 615 -40.51 -22.24 36.61
C GLY A 615 -41.17 -21.66 37.85
N LEU A 616 -40.73 -20.48 38.30
CA LEU A 616 -41.32 -19.74 39.42
C LEU A 616 -42.81 -19.44 39.20
N ALA A 617 -43.21 -18.99 38.01
CA ALA A 617 -44.62 -18.73 37.70
C ALA A 617 -45.46 -20.01 37.78
N ARG A 618 -44.94 -21.14 37.32
CA ARG A 618 -45.59 -22.48 37.46
C ARG A 618 -45.76 -22.87 38.93
N ASP A 619 -44.76 -22.63 39.75
CA ASP A 619 -44.79 -22.96 41.18
C ASP A 619 -45.76 -22.07 41.93
N GLU A 620 -45.77 -20.75 41.68
CA GLU A 620 -46.75 -19.83 42.24
C GLU A 620 -48.21 -20.20 41.85
N ALA A 621 -48.42 -20.62 40.59
CA ALA A 621 -49.76 -21.10 40.18
C ALA A 621 -50.21 -22.35 40.93
N ARG A 622 -49.31 -23.31 41.15
CA ARG A 622 -49.57 -24.56 41.92
C ARG A 622 -49.82 -24.29 43.40
N LEU A 623 -49.18 -23.30 43.97
CA LEU A 623 -49.38 -22.83 45.33
C LEU A 623 -50.69 -22.00 45.49
N GLY A 624 -51.47 -21.81 44.43
CA GLY A 624 -52.74 -21.05 44.44
C GLY A 624 -52.59 -19.53 44.21
N ASN A 625 -51.34 -19.05 44.00
CA ASN A 625 -51.00 -17.63 43.82
C ASN A 625 -51.15 -17.18 42.34
N VAL A 626 -52.28 -17.46 41.72
CA VAL A 626 -52.53 -17.25 40.27
C VAL A 626 -52.28 -15.81 39.82
N THR A 627 -52.58 -14.81 40.65
CA THR A 627 -52.35 -13.41 40.32
C THR A 627 -50.88 -13.10 40.20
N ARG A 628 -50.04 -13.69 41.06
CA ARG A 628 -48.58 -13.51 41.05
C ARG A 628 -47.95 -14.25 39.86
N ALA A 629 -48.42 -15.48 39.62
CA ALA A 629 -47.99 -16.25 38.45
C ALA A 629 -48.27 -15.49 37.12
N ARG A 630 -49.50 -14.89 37.02
CA ARG A 630 -49.87 -14.07 35.86
C ARG A 630 -48.96 -12.85 35.71
N ALA A 631 -48.70 -12.12 36.81
CA ALA A 631 -47.85 -10.93 36.79
C ALA A 631 -46.40 -11.29 36.34
N GLU A 632 -45.89 -12.43 36.77
CA GLU A 632 -44.54 -12.89 36.35
C GLU A 632 -44.51 -13.22 34.85
N ILE A 633 -45.49 -13.96 34.33
CA ILE A 633 -45.60 -14.26 32.89
C ILE A 633 -45.80 -12.97 32.08
N ASP A 634 -46.61 -12.02 32.54
CA ASP A 634 -46.75 -10.73 31.84
C ASP A 634 -45.45 -9.94 31.84
N THR A 635 -44.65 -10.02 32.91
CA THR A 635 -43.32 -9.38 32.96
C THR A 635 -42.35 -10.04 31.97
N ILE A 636 -42.30 -11.38 31.92
CA ILE A 636 -41.48 -12.11 30.94
C ILE A 636 -41.91 -11.71 29.53
N LEU A 637 -43.20 -11.66 29.21
CA LEU A 637 -43.67 -11.26 27.87
C LEU A 637 -43.33 -9.81 27.52
N VAL A 638 -43.38 -8.88 28.48
CA VAL A 638 -42.99 -7.47 28.27
C VAL A 638 -41.47 -7.36 28.02
N ASP A 639 -40.67 -8.08 28.81
CA ASP A 639 -39.21 -8.10 28.65
C ASP A 639 -38.80 -8.72 27.30
N LEU A 640 -39.62 -9.61 26.77
CA LEU A 640 -39.40 -10.29 25.49
C LEU A 640 -40.00 -9.51 24.29
N ALA A 641 -41.00 -8.63 24.49
CA ALA A 641 -41.71 -7.92 23.43
C ALA A 641 -40.81 -7.12 22.46
N PRO A 642 -39.74 -6.43 22.90
CA PRO A 642 -38.83 -5.75 21.98
C PRO A 642 -38.06 -6.70 21.08
N ASN A 643 -38.06 -7.98 21.38
CA ASN A 643 -37.28 -9.03 20.71
C ASN A 643 -38.18 -10.23 20.33
N GLU A 644 -39.48 -10.00 20.09
CA GLU A 644 -40.45 -11.08 19.78
C GLU A 644 -40.02 -11.92 18.55
N SER A 645 -39.33 -11.31 17.59
CA SER A 645 -38.71 -12.01 16.46
C SER A 645 -37.43 -12.79 16.79
N ARG A 646 -36.94 -12.69 18.03
CA ARG A 646 -35.65 -13.23 18.48
C ARG A 646 -35.76 -14.31 19.56
N LEU A 647 -36.99 -14.59 19.96
CA LEU A 647 -37.26 -15.67 20.91
C LEU A 647 -37.36 -16.99 20.19
N GLU A 648 -36.95 -18.05 20.87
CA GLU A 648 -37.43 -19.38 20.47
C GLU A 648 -38.93 -19.32 20.33
N PRO A 649 -39.50 -19.51 19.14
CA PRO A 649 -40.93 -19.38 18.89
C PRO A 649 -41.78 -20.21 19.87
N ILE A 650 -41.19 -21.23 20.41
CA ILE A 650 -41.78 -22.17 21.36
C ILE A 650 -41.93 -21.57 22.74
N LEU A 651 -40.90 -20.86 23.24
CA LEU A 651 -41.05 -20.17 24.53
C LEU A 651 -42.16 -19.13 24.45
N LEU A 652 -42.32 -18.41 23.33
CA LEU A 652 -43.42 -17.50 23.06
C LEU A 652 -44.75 -18.21 23.02
N VAL A 653 -44.87 -19.37 22.37
CA VAL A 653 -46.09 -20.17 22.32
C VAL A 653 -46.45 -20.64 23.74
N VAL A 654 -45.49 -21.19 24.47
CA VAL A 654 -45.67 -21.67 25.85
C VAL A 654 -46.09 -20.53 26.76
N LEU A 655 -45.44 -19.35 26.67
CA LEU A 655 -45.79 -18.18 27.48
C LEU A 655 -47.18 -17.61 27.15
N ARG A 656 -47.52 -17.51 25.85
CA ARG A 656 -48.86 -17.05 25.41
C ARG A 656 -49.96 -18.03 25.83
N GLN A 657 -49.70 -19.33 25.77
CA GLN A 657 -50.63 -20.36 26.22
C GLN A 657 -50.72 -20.39 27.74
N ALA A 658 -49.63 -20.28 28.49
CA ALA A 658 -49.61 -20.13 29.92
C ALA A 658 -50.43 -18.91 30.37
N ARG A 659 -50.30 -17.76 29.68
CA ARG A 659 -51.12 -16.57 29.93
C ARG A 659 -52.61 -16.80 29.71
N ARG A 660 -52.97 -17.51 28.61
CA ARG A 660 -54.38 -17.88 28.32
C ARG A 660 -54.91 -18.88 29.35
N GLY A 661 -54.07 -19.80 29.80
CA GLY A 661 -54.40 -20.84 30.75
C GLY A 661 -54.62 -20.37 32.20
N LEU A 662 -54.20 -19.15 32.57
CA LEU A 662 -54.37 -18.54 33.89
C LEU A 662 -55.78 -17.94 34.10
N GLY A 663 -56.77 -18.22 33.24
CA GLY A 663 -58.21 -17.98 33.50
C GLY A 663 -58.76 -18.93 34.56
N PRO A 664 -60.00 -18.78 34.97
CA PRO A 664 -60.64 -19.59 36.09
C PRO A 664 -60.59 -21.10 35.87
N SER A 665 -60.36 -21.57 34.63
CA SER A 665 -60.22 -23.00 34.26
C SER A 665 -58.73 -23.33 33.84
N GLY A 666 -57.81 -22.38 33.94
CA GLY A 666 -56.47 -22.52 33.34
C GLY A 666 -55.37 -23.02 34.30
N LEU A 667 -55.68 -23.28 35.56
CA LEU A 667 -54.72 -23.87 36.50
C LEU A 667 -54.24 -25.26 36.03
N ALA A 668 -55.09 -25.99 35.31
CA ALA A 668 -54.74 -27.28 34.74
C ALA A 668 -53.66 -27.22 33.68
N TYR A 669 -53.56 -26.11 32.94
CA TYR A 669 -52.62 -25.92 31.81
C TYR A 669 -51.16 -25.74 32.30
N LEU A 670 -50.94 -25.05 33.40
CA LEU A 670 -49.60 -24.87 33.98
C LEU A 670 -49.12 -26.13 34.73
N THR A 671 -49.98 -27.13 34.93
CA THR A 671 -49.69 -28.36 35.64
C THR A 671 -49.27 -29.50 34.71
N HIS A 672 -49.59 -29.43 33.39
CA HIS A 672 -49.23 -30.40 32.38
C HIS A 672 -48.65 -29.74 31.17
N VAL A 673 -47.39 -29.94 30.89
CA VAL A 673 -46.69 -29.43 29.67
C VAL A 673 -47.05 -30.31 28.45
N SER A 674 -47.61 -31.52 28.72
CA SER A 674 -47.96 -32.51 27.70
C SER A 674 -49.19 -32.19 26.84
N ASP A 675 -50.00 -31.13 27.19
CA ASP A 675 -51.25 -30.86 26.52
C ASP A 675 -51.23 -29.67 25.54
N VAL A 676 -50.03 -29.28 25.03
CA VAL A 676 -49.89 -28.23 24.02
C VAL A 676 -49.99 -28.85 22.63
N PRO A 677 -51.14 -28.77 21.92
CA PRO A 677 -51.18 -29.14 20.52
C PRO A 677 -50.32 -28.12 19.75
N ILE A 678 -49.28 -28.61 19.12
CA ILE A 678 -48.51 -27.86 18.16
C ILE A 678 -49.34 -27.79 16.88
N GLY A 679 -50.01 -26.65 16.67
CA GLY A 679 -50.76 -26.37 15.47
C GLY A 679 -50.01 -25.50 14.52
#